data_7927d56e2b5bae7dc1a12fce9b149354
#
_entry.id   7927d56e2b5bae7dc1a12fce9b149354
#
_cell.length_a   1.000
_cell.length_b   1.000
_cell.length_c   1.000
_cell.angle_alpha   90.00
_cell.angle_beta   90.00
_cell.angle_gamma   90.00
#
_symmetry.space_group_name_H-M   'P 1'
#
loop_
_entity.id
_entity.type
_entity.pdbx_description
1 polymer ?
#
loop_
_entity_poly.entity_id
_entity_poly.type
_entity_poly.pdbx_seq_one_letter_code
_entity_poly.pdbx_strand_id
1 'polypeptide(L)'
;MSDVFVSYSRSDIAFARLLHEALQEHNFDTWIDWQDIPPSVDWLEEVYQAIEEADTFLFIISKNSLDSEICSLEIAHAAKNNKRMIPVVIDDIKANQVPKPLRDLNWVFFKDEEEFSNAFQTLMEAIHTDYEWVKEHTRLQVRALEWDRKGRKDGYLLRGGDLAEAESWLASAPEKEPRPTGLQNEYILTSRQAANRRQRITLGAVALGLVISIALGVAAWRQRNQAVTESQARATAQAEAVSERATAQAASTQAVEQKNVAERQARLARAGFLSVESFSQREDQLDLALLLALEASGQADTLQSRSSLLSALVYRPQFARFFYGHQGPVSNADFSPDGTLLATAGCSQPGPSAGNITCTRGEILLWDLSQGTLSKRLETPHPTFISDIAFSPNDDLLVSTDWLGNIAVWDAGEQTLLAEPEPSPSGRILDVVFTPDGEKFLTSHEVMEDYGTTGEVRIWDTETMELINIVGYPNMYANLEVTPDGKYLIAAKLDLSVIHLWDMENWERVQEAFSEYESRNYQIELSPDGDILALGNQNGSLQLWDMEKDQPLGQPLEGHEDYITGLAFDPDGDVIISSSQDQSIRLWDVQNRELIGEPLTLHQEKVPEIAFHPQGEQFVSVSADSLVGLWNLSSSTLIERTLSEHSGPAWDVDLTSDGETAVSGSVDGTLQIWEISSEPEIHDVLQAQLGQIYCVAISPDDRIVAAGGQEGIRLWDLRKAESLGTALTEHEEPVISLDFSPDGTMLASGGMDSQVMIWDVESRQRMGEPLTDTHSIVPDLAFSPDGSILAAVGCSKSNYKYCERGEIHFWDLASGDRDHRSIPAHAHNIWTAAFSPDGKELATASADKTVRFWDVETGQQIGEGLGGFKSMILSLGYSPDGSVLASGDHQGNIVLWDLDKQQTFGPALTSHTADVNTLVFSEDGHQLVSASHDGRVLVWDLSLERWKELACQRAGRNLTEQEWASYFPGEEYQTTCPAYPEKPSLKR
;
A
#
# COMPACT_ATOMS: atom_id res chain seq x y z
N MET A 1 -31.64 -4.85 -20.81
CA MET A 1 -30.60 -5.09 -19.81
C MET A 1 -31.34 -5.45 -18.54
N SER A 2 -31.13 -6.63 -18.00
CA SER A 2 -31.70 -7.05 -16.72
C SER A 2 -30.90 -6.46 -15.57
N ASP A 3 -31.58 -6.15 -14.46
CA ASP A 3 -30.89 -5.63 -13.27
C ASP A 3 -30.06 -6.74 -12.59
N VAL A 4 -30.61 -7.98 -12.58
CA VAL A 4 -29.98 -9.10 -11.86
C VAL A 4 -30.03 -10.37 -12.69
N PHE A 5 -28.90 -11.00 -12.88
CA PHE A 5 -28.77 -12.37 -13.40
C PHE A 5 -28.69 -13.35 -12.22
N VAL A 6 -29.55 -14.37 -12.20
CA VAL A 6 -29.57 -15.39 -11.13
C VAL A 6 -29.04 -16.71 -11.65
N SER A 7 -27.82 -17.06 -11.20
CA SER A 7 -27.17 -18.34 -11.49
C SER A 7 -27.49 -19.36 -10.39
N TYR A 8 -27.88 -20.57 -10.76
CA TYR A 8 -28.29 -21.60 -9.81
C TYR A 8 -28.18 -23.01 -10.43
N SER A 9 -28.11 -24.03 -9.60
CA SER A 9 -28.27 -25.42 -10.08
C SER A 9 -29.74 -25.75 -10.28
N ARG A 10 -30.08 -26.45 -11.36
CA ARG A 10 -31.45 -26.88 -11.64
C ARG A 10 -32.09 -27.68 -10.50
N SER A 11 -31.30 -28.30 -9.64
CA SER A 11 -31.77 -28.96 -8.44
C SER A 11 -32.30 -27.99 -7.36
N ASP A 12 -31.92 -26.71 -7.44
CA ASP A 12 -32.25 -25.66 -6.48
C ASP A 12 -33.37 -24.72 -6.99
N ILE A 13 -34.07 -25.13 -8.05
CA ILE A 13 -35.08 -24.36 -8.77
C ILE A 13 -36.20 -23.79 -7.87
N ALA A 14 -36.56 -24.48 -6.80
CA ALA A 14 -37.59 -24.02 -5.88
C ALA A 14 -37.19 -22.77 -5.13
N PHE A 15 -35.95 -22.71 -4.64
CA PHE A 15 -35.41 -21.50 -3.99
C PHE A 15 -35.13 -20.39 -5.01
N ALA A 16 -34.61 -20.72 -6.20
CA ALA A 16 -34.38 -19.76 -7.26
C ALA A 16 -35.68 -19.05 -7.70
N ARG A 17 -36.83 -19.76 -7.74
CA ARG A 17 -38.14 -19.17 -8.01
C ARG A 17 -38.60 -18.23 -6.90
N LEU A 18 -38.50 -18.65 -5.66
CA LEU A 18 -38.86 -17.83 -4.51
C LEU A 18 -38.05 -16.52 -4.48
N LEU A 19 -36.75 -16.62 -4.78
CA LEU A 19 -35.87 -15.46 -4.85
C LEU A 19 -36.19 -14.53 -6.03
N HIS A 20 -36.47 -15.10 -7.19
CA HIS A 20 -36.90 -14.38 -8.39
C HIS A 20 -38.19 -13.59 -8.15
N GLU A 21 -39.23 -14.24 -7.61
CA GLU A 21 -40.51 -13.60 -7.29
C GLU A 21 -40.30 -12.44 -6.29
N ALA A 22 -39.50 -12.65 -5.25
CA ALA A 22 -39.19 -11.62 -4.27
C ALA A 22 -38.43 -10.43 -4.88
N LEU A 23 -37.52 -10.65 -5.80
CA LEU A 23 -36.81 -9.58 -6.51
C LEU A 23 -37.74 -8.81 -7.45
N GLN A 24 -38.62 -9.49 -8.17
CA GLN A 24 -39.61 -8.86 -9.04
C GLN A 24 -40.62 -8.00 -8.26
N GLU A 25 -41.08 -8.45 -7.09
CA GLU A 25 -41.92 -7.64 -6.21
C GLU A 25 -41.27 -6.32 -5.78
N HIS A 26 -39.93 -6.27 -5.77
CA HIS A 26 -39.14 -5.09 -5.46
C HIS A 26 -38.69 -4.31 -6.71
N ASN A 27 -39.34 -4.55 -7.87
CA ASN A 27 -39.11 -3.91 -9.17
C ASN A 27 -37.71 -4.15 -9.78
N PHE A 28 -37.04 -5.26 -9.51
CA PHE A 28 -35.85 -5.67 -10.24
C PHE A 28 -36.22 -6.51 -11.45
N ASP A 29 -35.68 -6.16 -12.60
CA ASP A 29 -35.71 -6.98 -13.79
C ASP A 29 -34.67 -8.12 -13.67
N THR A 30 -35.16 -9.34 -13.53
CA THR A 30 -34.30 -10.52 -13.23
C THR A 30 -34.29 -11.49 -14.39
N TRP A 31 -33.06 -11.87 -14.81
CA TRP A 31 -32.87 -12.90 -15.82
C TRP A 31 -32.60 -14.27 -15.13
N ILE A 32 -33.28 -15.30 -15.62
CA ILE A 32 -33.16 -16.66 -15.10
C ILE A 32 -33.46 -17.70 -16.20
N ASP A 33 -32.70 -18.79 -16.26
CA ASP A 33 -32.62 -19.71 -17.40
C ASP A 33 -33.91 -20.46 -17.80
N TRP A 34 -34.90 -20.60 -16.90
CA TRP A 34 -36.14 -21.33 -17.22
C TRP A 34 -37.18 -20.51 -18.02
N GLN A 35 -37.06 -19.18 -18.09
CA GLN A 35 -38.06 -18.30 -18.71
C GLN A 35 -37.54 -17.59 -19.97
N ASP A 36 -36.26 -17.29 -20.02
CA ASP A 36 -35.69 -16.27 -20.90
C ASP A 36 -34.96 -16.82 -22.14
N ILE A 37 -34.80 -18.17 -22.26
CA ILE A 37 -34.09 -18.77 -23.41
C ILE A 37 -35.06 -19.32 -24.47
N PRO A 38 -35.03 -18.78 -25.71
CA PRO A 38 -35.80 -19.33 -26.82
C PRO A 38 -35.30 -20.71 -27.26
N PRO A 39 -36.19 -21.61 -27.74
CA PRO A 39 -35.84 -23.00 -28.05
C PRO A 39 -34.91 -23.23 -29.26
N SER A 40 -34.41 -22.18 -29.90
CA SER A 40 -33.69 -22.26 -31.19
C SER A 40 -32.30 -21.60 -31.21
N VAL A 41 -31.73 -21.26 -30.07
CA VAL A 41 -30.47 -20.53 -29.95
C VAL A 41 -29.38 -21.39 -29.27
N ASP A 42 -28.12 -21.08 -29.52
CA ASP A 42 -27.00 -21.68 -28.78
C ASP A 42 -27.09 -21.21 -27.29
N TRP A 43 -27.58 -22.13 -26.45
CA TRP A 43 -27.93 -21.85 -25.06
C TRP A 43 -26.82 -21.18 -24.26
N LEU A 44 -25.55 -21.58 -24.44
CA LEU A 44 -24.44 -21.06 -23.68
C LEU A 44 -24.07 -19.64 -24.10
N GLU A 45 -24.23 -19.29 -25.36
CA GLU A 45 -23.95 -17.94 -25.87
C GLU A 45 -25.02 -16.95 -25.37
N GLU A 46 -26.28 -17.36 -25.26
CA GLU A 46 -27.38 -16.57 -24.70
C GLU A 46 -27.16 -16.29 -23.21
N VAL A 47 -26.75 -17.31 -22.44
CA VAL A 47 -26.39 -17.17 -21.01
C VAL A 47 -25.24 -16.20 -20.83
N TYR A 48 -24.20 -16.29 -21.65
CA TYR A 48 -23.07 -15.37 -21.59
C TYR A 48 -23.47 -13.92 -21.91
N GLN A 49 -24.32 -13.75 -22.90
CA GLN A 49 -24.84 -12.42 -23.23
C GLN A 49 -25.70 -11.85 -22.10
N ALA A 50 -26.56 -12.65 -21.48
CA ALA A 50 -27.38 -12.24 -20.36
C ALA A 50 -26.51 -11.83 -19.15
N ILE A 51 -25.45 -12.57 -18.86
CA ILE A 51 -24.45 -12.18 -17.83
C ILE A 51 -23.77 -10.86 -18.19
N GLU A 52 -23.41 -10.64 -19.45
CA GLU A 52 -22.79 -9.39 -19.91
C GLU A 52 -23.74 -8.19 -19.79
N GLU A 53 -25.03 -8.39 -19.96
CA GLU A 53 -26.06 -7.35 -19.91
C GLU A 53 -26.63 -7.07 -18.52
N ALA A 54 -26.51 -8.00 -17.58
CA ALA A 54 -26.99 -7.81 -16.21
C ALA A 54 -26.10 -6.88 -15.40
N ASP A 55 -26.68 -6.08 -14.53
CA ASP A 55 -25.94 -5.20 -13.62
C ASP A 55 -25.29 -5.97 -12.47
N THR A 56 -25.99 -6.97 -11.94
CA THR A 56 -25.52 -7.80 -10.81
C THR A 56 -25.64 -9.28 -11.17
N PHE A 57 -24.59 -10.05 -10.89
CA PHE A 57 -24.57 -11.51 -10.98
C PHE A 57 -24.78 -12.12 -9.60
N LEU A 58 -25.93 -12.72 -9.37
CA LEU A 58 -26.31 -13.37 -8.13
C LEU A 58 -26.10 -14.87 -8.29
N PHE A 59 -25.29 -15.47 -7.41
CA PHE A 59 -24.99 -16.89 -7.46
C PHE A 59 -25.52 -17.64 -6.23
N ILE A 60 -26.42 -18.60 -6.44
CA ILE A 60 -26.97 -19.45 -5.36
C ILE A 60 -25.99 -20.57 -5.07
N ILE A 61 -25.33 -20.48 -3.91
CA ILE A 61 -24.36 -21.48 -3.43
C ILE A 61 -25.08 -22.60 -2.71
N SER A 62 -25.06 -23.78 -3.33
CA SER A 62 -25.50 -25.06 -2.78
C SER A 62 -24.46 -26.14 -3.09
N LYS A 63 -24.59 -27.32 -2.49
CA LYS A 63 -23.78 -28.47 -2.91
C LYS A 63 -23.97 -28.81 -4.37
N ASN A 64 -25.18 -28.65 -4.90
CA ASN A 64 -25.50 -28.94 -6.28
C ASN A 64 -24.91 -27.92 -7.25
N SER A 65 -24.91 -26.64 -6.90
CA SER A 65 -24.37 -25.57 -7.76
C SER A 65 -22.84 -25.60 -7.81
N LEU A 66 -22.18 -25.98 -6.74
CA LEU A 66 -20.71 -26.12 -6.71
C LEU A 66 -20.22 -27.32 -7.54
N ASP A 67 -21.01 -28.39 -7.66
CA ASP A 67 -20.69 -29.55 -8.50
C ASP A 67 -21.12 -29.37 -9.97
N SER A 68 -21.71 -28.25 -10.33
CA SER A 68 -22.21 -27.95 -11.68
C SER A 68 -21.10 -27.34 -12.57
N GLU A 69 -20.74 -28.03 -13.65
CA GLU A 69 -19.82 -27.49 -14.66
C GLU A 69 -20.35 -26.19 -15.30
N ILE A 70 -21.67 -26.09 -15.50
CA ILE A 70 -22.32 -24.91 -16.11
C ILE A 70 -22.18 -23.72 -15.16
N CYS A 71 -22.54 -23.89 -13.88
CA CYS A 71 -22.40 -22.83 -12.89
C CYS A 71 -20.94 -22.36 -12.76
N SER A 72 -19.98 -23.26 -12.91
CA SER A 72 -18.55 -22.90 -12.91
C SER A 72 -18.16 -22.04 -14.12
N LEU A 73 -18.73 -22.31 -15.30
CA LEU A 73 -18.52 -21.49 -16.50
C LEU A 73 -19.17 -20.11 -16.37
N GLU A 74 -20.35 -20.03 -15.79
CA GLU A 74 -21.05 -18.75 -15.53
C GLU A 74 -20.26 -17.86 -14.56
N ILE A 75 -19.76 -18.43 -13.46
CA ILE A 75 -18.88 -17.70 -12.51
C ILE A 75 -17.62 -17.19 -13.20
N ALA A 76 -16.96 -18.04 -13.99
CA ALA A 76 -15.75 -17.63 -14.71
C ALA A 76 -16.04 -16.52 -15.73
N HIS A 77 -17.19 -16.57 -16.41
CA HIS A 77 -17.59 -15.54 -17.37
C HIS A 77 -17.97 -14.22 -16.69
N ALA A 78 -18.69 -14.29 -15.56
CA ALA A 78 -19.00 -13.11 -14.74
C ALA A 78 -17.73 -12.43 -14.19
N ALA A 79 -16.80 -13.23 -13.67
CA ALA A 79 -15.52 -12.73 -13.16
C ALA A 79 -14.65 -12.09 -14.28
N LYS A 80 -14.57 -12.72 -15.44
CA LYS A 80 -13.84 -12.19 -16.63
C LYS A 80 -14.36 -10.83 -17.08
N ASN A 81 -15.65 -10.58 -16.93
CA ASN A 81 -16.29 -9.31 -17.29
C ASN A 81 -16.40 -8.33 -16.10
N ASN A 82 -15.70 -8.59 -15.01
CA ASN A 82 -15.74 -7.81 -13.76
C ASN A 82 -17.16 -7.47 -13.31
N LYS A 83 -18.06 -8.47 -13.37
CA LYS A 83 -19.42 -8.28 -12.90
C LYS A 83 -19.46 -8.21 -11.37
N ARG A 84 -20.32 -7.37 -10.86
CA ARG A 84 -20.64 -7.41 -9.45
C ARG A 84 -21.27 -8.76 -9.10
N MET A 85 -20.63 -9.51 -8.21
CA MET A 85 -21.10 -10.84 -7.82
C MET A 85 -21.60 -10.83 -6.37
N ILE A 86 -22.79 -11.39 -6.14
CA ILE A 86 -23.36 -11.54 -4.79
C ILE A 86 -23.63 -13.02 -4.54
N PRO A 87 -22.87 -13.66 -3.65
CA PRO A 87 -23.08 -15.06 -3.29
C PRO A 87 -24.22 -15.22 -2.29
N VAL A 88 -25.20 -16.03 -2.63
CA VAL A 88 -26.36 -16.38 -1.80
C VAL A 88 -26.24 -17.84 -1.36
N VAL A 89 -26.11 -18.10 -0.08
CA VAL A 89 -25.85 -19.44 0.48
C VAL A 89 -27.12 -20.05 1.05
N ILE A 90 -27.48 -21.22 0.54
CA ILE A 90 -28.67 -21.97 0.99
C ILE A 90 -28.33 -23.28 1.71
N ASP A 91 -27.09 -23.75 1.63
CA ASP A 91 -26.60 -24.98 2.24
C ASP A 91 -25.50 -24.70 3.28
N ASP A 92 -25.17 -25.67 4.13
CA ASP A 92 -23.96 -25.63 4.93
C ASP A 92 -22.73 -25.96 4.08
N ILE A 93 -22.02 -24.92 3.64
CA ILE A 93 -20.86 -24.99 2.77
C ILE A 93 -19.66 -24.38 3.50
N LYS A 94 -18.51 -25.04 3.41
CA LYS A 94 -17.25 -24.48 3.91
C LYS A 94 -16.62 -23.57 2.85
N ALA A 95 -15.95 -22.49 3.28
CA ALA A 95 -15.36 -21.52 2.37
C ALA A 95 -14.38 -22.13 1.37
N ASN A 96 -13.57 -23.11 1.79
CA ASN A 96 -12.63 -23.82 0.92
C ASN A 96 -13.26 -24.67 -0.21
N GLN A 97 -14.57 -24.83 -0.22
CA GLN A 97 -15.31 -25.53 -1.28
C GLN A 97 -15.85 -24.59 -2.36
N VAL A 98 -15.74 -23.28 -2.15
CA VAL A 98 -16.29 -22.25 -3.04
C VAL A 98 -15.19 -21.70 -3.95
N PRO A 99 -15.46 -21.53 -5.27
CA PRO A 99 -14.51 -20.94 -6.21
C PRO A 99 -13.99 -19.58 -5.74
N LYS A 100 -12.70 -19.30 -5.96
CA LYS A 100 -12.01 -18.07 -5.50
C LYS A 100 -12.78 -16.78 -5.81
N PRO A 101 -13.38 -16.55 -7.01
CA PRO A 101 -14.12 -15.32 -7.29
C PRO A 101 -15.32 -15.03 -6.37
N LEU A 102 -15.84 -16.04 -5.67
CA LEU A 102 -16.98 -15.91 -4.75
C LEU A 102 -16.59 -16.11 -3.28
N ARG A 103 -15.43 -16.70 -3.03
CA ARG A 103 -14.95 -17.08 -1.68
C ARG A 103 -14.73 -15.86 -0.81
N ASP A 104 -14.08 -14.83 -1.38
CA ASP A 104 -13.61 -13.64 -0.69
C ASP A 104 -14.67 -12.52 -0.63
N LEU A 105 -15.90 -12.81 -1.08
CA LEU A 105 -17.01 -11.88 -1.06
C LEU A 105 -17.90 -12.07 0.19
N ASN A 106 -18.62 -11.03 0.57
CA ASN A 106 -19.60 -11.12 1.66
C ASN A 106 -20.79 -11.99 1.25
N TRP A 107 -21.00 -13.10 1.94
CA TRP A 107 -22.04 -14.05 1.65
C TRP A 107 -23.36 -13.69 2.32
N VAL A 108 -24.47 -13.82 1.60
CA VAL A 108 -25.82 -13.66 2.14
C VAL A 108 -26.41 -15.05 2.41
N PHE A 109 -26.75 -15.35 3.68
CA PHE A 109 -27.19 -16.67 4.11
C PHE A 109 -28.69 -16.79 4.20
N PHE A 110 -29.27 -17.78 3.52
CA PHE A 110 -30.70 -18.11 3.51
C PHE A 110 -30.87 -19.55 4.05
N LYS A 111 -30.56 -19.75 5.32
CA LYS A 111 -30.50 -21.11 5.91
C LYS A 111 -31.85 -21.64 6.44
N ASP A 112 -32.76 -20.77 6.83
CA ASP A 112 -34.06 -21.11 7.42
C ASP A 112 -35.18 -20.31 6.75
N GLU A 113 -36.33 -20.95 6.49
CA GLU A 113 -37.50 -20.31 5.89
C GLU A 113 -38.07 -19.18 6.79
N GLU A 114 -37.93 -19.27 8.11
CA GLU A 114 -38.37 -18.26 9.07
C GLU A 114 -37.52 -16.96 9.02
N GLU A 115 -36.27 -17.03 8.52
CA GLU A 115 -35.34 -15.89 8.39
C GLU A 115 -35.26 -15.31 6.98
N PHE A 116 -36.03 -15.81 6.01
CA PHE A 116 -35.97 -15.38 4.60
C PHE A 116 -36.09 -13.85 4.46
N SER A 117 -37.02 -13.23 5.19
CA SER A 117 -37.24 -11.76 5.10
C SER A 117 -36.02 -10.95 5.53
N ASN A 118 -35.31 -11.36 6.58
CA ASN A 118 -34.09 -10.68 7.05
C ASN A 118 -32.92 -10.89 6.09
N ALA A 119 -32.75 -12.12 5.59
CA ALA A 119 -31.71 -12.43 4.61
C ALA A 119 -31.97 -11.68 3.29
N PHE A 120 -33.23 -11.56 2.88
CA PHE A 120 -33.62 -10.81 1.70
C PHE A 120 -33.37 -9.31 1.86
N GLN A 121 -33.63 -8.75 3.04
CA GLN A 121 -33.30 -7.36 3.35
C GLN A 121 -31.78 -7.11 3.20
N THR A 122 -30.94 -7.99 3.74
CA THR A 122 -29.49 -7.93 3.58
C THR A 122 -29.06 -8.01 2.10
N LEU A 123 -29.72 -8.88 1.34
CA LEU A 123 -29.50 -8.98 -0.12
C LEU A 123 -29.86 -7.68 -0.83
N MET A 124 -30.98 -7.05 -0.44
CA MET A 124 -31.43 -5.79 -1.02
C MET A 124 -30.44 -4.65 -0.74
N GLU A 125 -29.92 -4.55 0.48
CA GLU A 125 -28.86 -3.61 0.84
C GLU A 125 -27.61 -3.84 -0.01
N ALA A 126 -27.21 -5.12 -0.16
CA ALA A 126 -26.09 -5.47 -1.00
C ALA A 126 -26.31 -5.07 -2.49
N ILE A 127 -27.49 -5.24 -3.06
CA ILE A 127 -27.81 -4.84 -4.44
C ILE A 127 -27.85 -3.31 -4.59
N HIS A 128 -28.34 -2.56 -3.60
CA HIS A 128 -28.44 -1.11 -3.68
C HIS A 128 -27.10 -0.40 -3.45
N THR A 129 -26.11 -1.04 -2.83
CA THR A 129 -24.79 -0.44 -2.62
C THR A 129 -24.19 -0.08 -3.98
N ASP A 130 -23.80 1.18 -4.19
CA ASP A 130 -23.23 1.68 -5.43
C ASP A 130 -24.02 1.33 -6.73
N TYR A 131 -25.34 1.26 -6.67
CA TYR A 131 -26.20 0.80 -7.77
C TYR A 131 -25.98 1.59 -9.07
N GLU A 132 -25.91 2.90 -9.03
CA GLU A 132 -25.68 3.73 -10.23
C GLU A 132 -24.29 3.49 -10.83
N TRP A 133 -23.29 3.22 -10.01
CA TRP A 133 -21.96 2.84 -10.47
C TRP A 133 -21.96 1.50 -11.22
N VAL A 134 -22.62 0.48 -10.65
CA VAL A 134 -22.74 -0.85 -11.26
C VAL A 134 -23.50 -0.81 -12.57
N LYS A 135 -24.58 -0.05 -12.62
CA LYS A 135 -25.40 0.15 -13.81
C LYS A 135 -24.61 0.81 -14.94
N GLU A 136 -23.82 1.83 -14.63
CA GLU A 136 -22.99 2.49 -15.63
C GLU A 136 -21.82 1.58 -16.06
N HIS A 137 -21.24 0.80 -15.16
CA HIS A 137 -20.26 -0.23 -15.49
C HIS A 137 -20.81 -1.21 -16.53
N THR A 138 -22.01 -1.76 -16.30
CA THR A 138 -22.64 -2.68 -17.24
C THR A 138 -22.93 -2.01 -18.59
N ARG A 139 -23.50 -0.79 -18.58
CA ARG A 139 -23.79 -0.02 -19.80
C ARG A 139 -22.55 0.17 -20.66
N LEU A 140 -21.45 0.55 -20.05
CA LEU A 140 -20.17 0.75 -20.75
C LEU A 140 -19.53 -0.56 -21.18
N GLN A 141 -19.66 -1.64 -20.41
CA GLN A 141 -19.14 -2.96 -20.77
C GLN A 141 -19.85 -3.51 -21.99
N VAL A 142 -21.18 -3.47 -22.03
CA VAL A 142 -21.97 -3.93 -23.18
C VAL A 142 -21.60 -3.15 -24.45
N ARG A 143 -21.48 -1.82 -24.35
CA ARG A 143 -21.08 -0.97 -25.50
C ARG A 143 -19.63 -1.25 -25.95
N ALA A 144 -18.73 -1.49 -25.02
CA ALA A 144 -17.34 -1.81 -25.35
C ALA A 144 -17.23 -3.19 -26.05
N LEU A 145 -17.98 -4.20 -25.57
CA LEU A 145 -18.07 -5.51 -26.20
C LEU A 145 -18.70 -5.45 -27.60
N GLU A 146 -19.76 -4.66 -27.79
CA GLU A 146 -20.36 -4.42 -29.10
C GLU A 146 -19.37 -3.78 -30.07
N TRP A 147 -18.63 -2.74 -29.60
CA TRP A 147 -17.59 -2.11 -30.41
C TRP A 147 -16.49 -3.09 -30.82
N ASP A 148 -16.04 -3.95 -29.91
CA ASP A 148 -15.03 -4.98 -30.18
C ASP A 148 -15.56 -6.03 -31.18
N ARG A 149 -16.76 -6.60 -30.96
CA ARG A 149 -17.45 -7.54 -31.87
C ARG A 149 -17.69 -6.95 -33.27
N LYS A 150 -17.89 -5.63 -33.39
CA LYS A 150 -18.05 -4.92 -34.68
C LYS A 150 -16.73 -4.52 -35.36
N GLY A 151 -15.61 -5.07 -34.89
CA GLY A 151 -14.28 -4.82 -35.43
C GLY A 151 -13.78 -3.39 -35.16
N ARG A 152 -14.10 -2.83 -34.00
CA ARG A 152 -13.59 -1.54 -33.44
C ARG A 152 -13.83 -0.33 -34.35
N LYS A 153 -14.98 -0.28 -35.04
CA LYS A 153 -15.30 0.79 -35.99
C LYS A 153 -15.68 2.10 -35.30
N ASP A 154 -15.20 3.22 -35.86
CA ASP A 154 -15.44 4.60 -35.34
C ASP A 154 -16.94 4.96 -35.18
N GLY A 155 -17.86 4.24 -35.89
CA GLY A 155 -19.30 4.47 -35.81
C GLY A 155 -19.92 4.14 -34.46
N TYR A 156 -19.28 3.24 -33.70
CA TYR A 156 -19.76 2.73 -32.41
C TYR A 156 -19.15 3.45 -31.21
N LEU A 157 -18.23 4.38 -31.43
CA LEU A 157 -17.56 5.14 -30.36
C LEU A 157 -18.50 6.15 -29.69
N LEU A 158 -18.30 6.40 -28.43
CA LEU A 158 -19.02 7.39 -27.62
C LEU A 158 -18.84 8.81 -28.16
N ARG A 159 -19.87 9.66 -28.01
CA ARG A 159 -19.87 11.03 -28.52
C ARG A 159 -20.59 11.98 -27.57
N GLY A 160 -20.19 13.27 -27.58
CA GLY A 160 -20.88 14.32 -26.84
C GLY A 160 -21.01 14.04 -25.36
N GLY A 161 -22.21 14.11 -24.83
CA GLY A 161 -22.53 13.89 -23.41
C GLY A 161 -22.14 12.47 -22.95
N ASP A 162 -22.47 11.44 -23.73
CA ASP A 162 -22.15 10.05 -23.40
C ASP A 162 -20.65 9.81 -23.17
N LEU A 163 -19.78 10.53 -23.90
CA LEU A 163 -18.32 10.42 -23.72
C LEU A 163 -17.90 11.15 -22.43
N ALA A 164 -18.46 12.32 -22.16
CA ALA A 164 -18.14 13.08 -20.95
C ALA A 164 -18.61 12.35 -19.67
N GLU A 165 -19.79 11.73 -19.72
CA GLU A 165 -20.30 10.89 -18.63
C GLU A 165 -19.41 9.67 -18.38
N ALA A 166 -19.02 8.95 -19.46
CA ALA A 166 -18.12 7.80 -19.34
C ALA A 166 -16.75 8.17 -18.80
N GLU A 167 -16.22 9.33 -19.15
CA GLU A 167 -14.95 9.83 -18.59
C GLU A 167 -15.06 10.24 -17.11
N SER A 168 -16.19 10.86 -16.74
CA SER A 168 -16.46 11.18 -15.34
C SER A 168 -16.61 9.92 -14.49
N TRP A 169 -17.31 8.91 -15.02
CA TRP A 169 -17.44 7.61 -14.39
C TRP A 169 -16.06 6.94 -14.21
N LEU A 170 -15.24 6.92 -15.26
CA LEU A 170 -13.91 6.35 -15.19
C LEU A 170 -13.00 7.07 -14.17
N ALA A 171 -13.15 8.37 -14.04
CA ALA A 171 -12.41 9.16 -13.07
C ALA A 171 -12.79 8.86 -11.61
N SER A 172 -14.01 8.36 -11.35
CA SER A 172 -14.49 7.96 -10.02
C SER A 172 -14.22 6.48 -9.68
N ALA A 173 -13.49 5.76 -10.54
CA ALA A 173 -13.25 4.32 -10.44
C ALA A 173 -12.36 3.83 -9.26
N PRO A 174 -11.43 4.60 -8.68
CA PRO A 174 -10.40 4.04 -7.78
C PRO A 174 -10.93 3.29 -6.55
N GLU A 175 -12.10 3.66 -6.06
CA GLU A 175 -12.69 3.08 -4.84
C GLU A 175 -13.98 2.29 -5.08
N LYS A 176 -14.34 2.04 -6.33
CA LYS A 176 -15.62 1.45 -6.70
C LYS A 176 -15.46 0.03 -7.24
N GLU A 177 -16.36 -0.88 -6.83
CA GLU A 177 -16.47 -2.23 -7.38
C GLU A 177 -17.82 -2.41 -8.10
N PRO A 178 -17.90 -3.08 -9.25
CA PRO A 178 -16.79 -3.73 -9.97
C PRO A 178 -15.87 -2.73 -10.67
N ARG A 179 -14.57 -3.04 -10.76
CA ARG A 179 -13.58 -2.18 -11.42
C ARG A 179 -13.79 -2.10 -12.92
N PRO A 180 -13.42 -0.98 -13.58
CA PRO A 180 -13.46 -0.90 -15.04
C PRO A 180 -12.59 -1.97 -15.71
N THR A 181 -13.11 -2.62 -16.72
CA THR A 181 -12.34 -3.61 -17.51
C THR A 181 -11.35 -2.92 -18.45
N GLY A 182 -10.28 -3.62 -18.84
CA GLY A 182 -9.34 -3.13 -19.85
C GLY A 182 -10.00 -2.73 -21.17
N LEU A 183 -11.06 -3.46 -21.59
CA LEU A 183 -11.82 -3.15 -22.80
C LEU A 183 -12.65 -1.86 -22.66
N GLN A 184 -13.25 -1.60 -21.51
CA GLN A 184 -13.96 -0.34 -21.24
C GLN A 184 -12.99 0.85 -21.29
N ASN A 185 -11.83 0.74 -20.67
CA ASN A 185 -10.79 1.76 -20.68
C ASN A 185 -10.35 2.07 -22.12
N GLU A 186 -10.05 1.04 -22.91
CA GLU A 186 -9.67 1.18 -24.31
C GLU A 186 -10.78 1.82 -25.15
N TYR A 187 -12.04 1.45 -24.92
CA TYR A 187 -13.20 1.98 -25.61
C TYR A 187 -13.39 3.48 -25.35
N ILE A 188 -13.32 3.92 -24.11
CA ILE A 188 -13.45 5.34 -23.70
C ILE A 188 -12.30 6.15 -24.29
N LEU A 189 -11.06 5.67 -24.16
CA LEU A 189 -9.88 6.36 -24.69
C LEU A 189 -9.94 6.52 -26.21
N THR A 190 -10.31 5.45 -26.95
CA THR A 190 -10.47 5.49 -28.41
C THR A 190 -11.59 6.44 -28.81
N SER A 191 -12.67 6.53 -28.04
CA SER A 191 -13.77 7.48 -28.25
C SER A 191 -13.28 8.93 -28.11
N ARG A 192 -12.43 9.22 -27.14
CA ARG A 192 -11.82 10.56 -26.97
C ARG A 192 -10.88 10.91 -28.13
N GLN A 193 -10.06 9.98 -28.56
CA GLN A 193 -9.17 10.19 -29.71
C GLN A 193 -9.95 10.51 -31.00
N ALA A 194 -11.03 9.79 -31.23
CA ALA A 194 -11.91 10.04 -32.38
C ALA A 194 -12.64 11.38 -32.30
N ALA A 195 -13.06 11.81 -31.10
CA ALA A 195 -13.66 13.14 -30.87
C ALA A 195 -12.68 14.27 -31.17
N ASN A 196 -11.45 14.16 -30.70
CA ASN A 196 -10.38 15.13 -30.97
C ASN A 196 -10.02 15.21 -32.46
N ARG A 197 -10.00 14.07 -33.17
CA ARG A 197 -9.76 14.00 -34.62
C ARG A 197 -10.88 14.73 -35.42
N ARG A 198 -12.14 14.53 -35.04
CA ARG A 198 -13.29 15.20 -35.69
C ARG A 198 -13.25 16.71 -35.47
N GLN A 199 -12.92 17.17 -34.26
CA GLN A 199 -12.79 18.59 -33.94
C GLN A 199 -11.70 19.27 -34.80
N ARG A 200 -10.56 18.60 -35.00
CA ARG A 200 -9.49 19.10 -35.92
C ARG A 200 -9.94 19.22 -37.36
N ILE A 201 -10.74 18.25 -37.85
CA ILE A 201 -11.28 18.26 -39.22
C ILE A 201 -12.29 19.40 -39.40
N THR A 202 -13.16 19.64 -38.41
CA THR A 202 -14.16 20.70 -38.45
C THR A 202 -13.49 22.09 -38.43
N LEU A 203 -12.45 22.29 -37.62
CA LEU A 203 -11.67 23.53 -37.57
C LEU A 203 -10.95 23.78 -38.92
N GLY A 204 -10.42 22.73 -39.55
CA GLY A 204 -9.80 22.82 -40.85
C GLY A 204 -10.77 23.23 -41.97
N ALA A 205 -11.99 22.71 -41.95
CA ALA A 205 -13.04 23.05 -42.93
C ALA A 205 -13.54 24.48 -42.78
N VAL A 206 -13.66 24.99 -41.54
CA VAL A 206 -14.05 26.38 -41.24
C VAL A 206 -12.99 27.35 -41.69
N ALA A 207 -11.71 27.03 -41.49
CA ALA A 207 -10.58 27.86 -41.93
C ALA A 207 -10.52 27.97 -43.48
N LEU A 208 -10.78 26.87 -44.20
CA LEU A 208 -10.79 26.88 -45.66
C LEU A 208 -11.99 27.69 -46.23
N GLY A 209 -13.16 27.61 -45.63
CA GLY A 209 -14.33 28.40 -46.03
C GLY A 209 -14.12 29.90 -45.84
N LEU A 210 -13.39 30.31 -44.80
CA LEU A 210 -13.07 31.74 -44.54
C LEU A 210 -12.09 32.31 -45.58
N VAL A 211 -11.11 31.51 -46.02
CA VAL A 211 -10.14 31.90 -47.05
C VAL A 211 -10.80 32.11 -48.40
N ILE A 212 -11.74 31.27 -48.77
CA ILE A 212 -12.49 31.36 -50.07
C ILE A 212 -13.41 32.62 -50.06
N SER A 213 -14.06 32.93 -48.95
CA SER A 213 -14.93 34.08 -48.80
C SER A 213 -14.18 35.40 -48.89
N ILE A 214 -12.96 35.48 -48.36
CA ILE A 214 -12.08 36.64 -48.42
C ILE A 214 -11.57 36.86 -49.88
N ALA A 215 -11.24 35.79 -50.59
CA ALA A 215 -10.75 35.86 -51.97
C ALA A 215 -11.81 36.42 -52.96
N LEU A 216 -13.08 36.03 -52.79
CA LEU A 216 -14.19 36.53 -53.62
C LEU A 216 -14.59 37.98 -53.33
N GLY A 217 -14.49 38.42 -52.05
CA GLY A 217 -14.70 39.83 -51.65
C GLY A 217 -13.67 40.81 -52.23
N VAL A 218 -12.44 40.40 -52.32
CA VAL A 218 -11.34 41.21 -52.86
C VAL A 218 -11.41 41.39 -54.34
N ALA A 219 -11.90 40.43 -55.12
CA ALA A 219 -12.07 40.49 -56.54
C ALA A 219 -13.14 41.53 -56.97
N ALA A 220 -14.24 41.63 -56.26
CA ALA A 220 -15.33 42.56 -56.55
C ALA A 220 -15.00 44.01 -56.23
N TRP A 221 -14.15 44.24 -55.26
CA TRP A 221 -13.73 45.59 -54.83
C TRP A 221 -12.67 46.24 -55.75
N ARG A 222 -11.83 45.44 -56.35
CA ARG A 222 -10.76 45.94 -57.27
C ARG A 222 -11.25 46.63 -58.54
N GLN A 223 -12.43 46.40 -58.95
CA GLN A 223 -12.99 46.94 -60.22
C GLN A 223 -13.61 48.34 -60.05
N ARG A 224 -13.87 48.81 -58.81
CA ARG A 224 -14.64 50.06 -58.58
C ARG A 224 -13.80 51.27 -58.17
N ASN A 225 -12.54 51.12 -57.76
CA ASN A 225 -11.80 52.25 -57.15
C ASN A 225 -10.42 52.61 -57.77
N GLN A 226 -10.30 52.52 -59.09
CA GLN A 226 -9.08 52.92 -59.79
C GLN A 226 -8.92 54.45 -60.10
N ALA A 227 -9.80 55.32 -59.57
CA ALA A 227 -9.75 56.78 -59.99
C ALA A 227 -9.67 57.84 -58.89
N VAL A 228 -9.66 57.49 -57.62
CA VAL A 228 -9.50 58.50 -56.53
C VAL A 228 -8.62 57.92 -55.40
N THR A 229 -7.47 58.62 -55.17
CA THR A 229 -6.70 58.52 -53.96
C THR A 229 -5.35 57.76 -54.00
N GLU A 230 -4.37 58.31 -54.70
CA GLU A 230 -2.97 57.91 -54.41
C GLU A 230 -2.34 58.58 -53.16
N SER A 231 -2.96 59.57 -52.55
CA SER A 231 -2.45 60.17 -51.31
C SER A 231 -3.08 59.71 -50.01
N GLN A 232 -4.36 59.22 -50.09
CA GLN A 232 -5.00 58.55 -48.94
C GLN A 232 -4.64 57.07 -48.83
N ALA A 233 -4.26 56.42 -49.92
CA ALA A 233 -3.89 55.01 -49.96
C ALA A 233 -2.62 54.70 -49.13
N ARG A 234 -1.65 55.64 -49.02
CA ARG A 234 -0.42 55.41 -48.22
C ARG A 234 -0.70 55.43 -46.70
N ALA A 235 -1.56 56.31 -46.22
CA ALA A 235 -1.89 56.39 -44.82
C ALA A 235 -2.82 55.26 -44.38
N THR A 236 -3.78 54.85 -45.25
CA THR A 236 -4.67 53.70 -44.98
C THR A 236 -3.95 52.35 -45.06
N ALA A 237 -3.06 52.16 -46.02
CA ALA A 237 -2.27 50.95 -46.17
C ALA A 237 -1.33 50.71 -44.96
N GLN A 238 -0.84 51.79 -44.35
CA GLN A 238 -0.01 51.72 -43.17
C GLN A 238 -0.82 51.38 -41.92
N ALA A 239 -2.06 51.91 -41.80
CA ALA A 239 -2.99 51.59 -40.74
C ALA A 239 -3.59 50.18 -40.89
N GLU A 240 -3.88 49.74 -42.11
CA GLU A 240 -4.32 48.35 -42.42
C GLU A 240 -3.21 47.33 -42.17
N ALA A 241 -1.97 47.63 -42.55
CA ALA A 241 -0.82 46.76 -42.25
C ALA A 241 -0.53 46.64 -40.74
N VAL A 242 -0.77 47.72 -39.96
CA VAL A 242 -0.68 47.68 -38.50
C VAL A 242 -1.85 46.86 -37.90
N SER A 243 -3.09 47.03 -38.41
CA SER A 243 -4.28 46.29 -38.02
C SER A 243 -4.17 44.80 -38.40
N GLU A 244 -3.68 44.49 -39.62
CA GLU A 244 -3.46 43.10 -40.04
C GLU A 244 -2.36 42.43 -39.22
N ARG A 245 -1.24 43.16 -38.88
CA ARG A 245 -0.23 42.63 -37.97
C ARG A 245 -0.76 42.41 -36.56
N ALA A 246 -1.58 43.32 -36.03
CA ALA A 246 -2.20 43.18 -34.71
C ALA A 246 -3.20 42.00 -34.70
N THR A 247 -3.99 41.84 -35.77
CA THR A 247 -4.93 40.74 -35.93
C THR A 247 -4.22 39.40 -36.12
N ALA A 248 -3.14 39.37 -36.92
CA ALA A 248 -2.32 38.17 -37.09
C ALA A 248 -1.59 37.78 -35.78
N GLN A 249 -1.13 38.79 -35.03
CA GLN A 249 -0.47 38.60 -33.74
C GLN A 249 -1.48 38.09 -32.67
N ALA A 250 -2.69 38.67 -32.65
CA ALA A 250 -3.77 38.20 -31.79
C ALA A 250 -4.21 36.78 -32.15
N ALA A 251 -4.35 36.47 -33.44
CA ALA A 251 -4.66 35.12 -33.92
C ALA A 251 -3.54 34.09 -33.59
N SER A 252 -2.28 34.50 -33.71
CA SER A 252 -1.11 33.70 -33.32
C SER A 252 -1.11 33.43 -31.80
N THR A 253 -1.36 34.50 -31.00
CA THR A 253 -1.42 34.37 -29.55
C THR A 253 -2.58 33.43 -29.12
N GLN A 254 -3.75 33.61 -29.74
CA GLN A 254 -4.91 32.73 -29.50
C GLN A 254 -4.67 31.26 -29.94
N ALA A 255 -3.95 31.06 -31.05
CA ALA A 255 -3.58 29.73 -31.51
C ALA A 255 -2.57 29.04 -30.57
N VAL A 256 -1.59 29.81 -30.05
CA VAL A 256 -0.65 29.34 -29.03
C VAL A 256 -1.38 29.02 -27.72
N GLU A 257 -2.31 29.86 -27.30
CA GLU A 257 -3.10 29.65 -26.11
C GLU A 257 -4.00 28.39 -26.24
N GLN A 258 -4.68 28.22 -27.36
CA GLN A 258 -5.48 27.03 -27.66
C GLN A 258 -4.61 25.76 -27.73
N LYS A 259 -3.39 25.86 -28.26
CA LYS A 259 -2.43 24.76 -28.28
C LYS A 259 -2.03 24.38 -26.84
N ASN A 260 -1.66 25.37 -26.02
CA ASN A 260 -1.27 25.16 -24.64
C ASN A 260 -2.40 24.53 -23.81
N VAL A 261 -3.65 25.00 -24.00
CA VAL A 261 -4.83 24.40 -23.36
C VAL A 261 -5.03 22.95 -23.80
N ALA A 262 -4.92 22.68 -25.10
CA ALA A 262 -5.06 21.32 -25.62
C ALA A 262 -3.95 20.37 -25.13
N GLU A 263 -2.72 20.84 -25.04
CA GLU A 263 -1.57 20.09 -24.49
C GLU A 263 -1.76 19.85 -22.99
N ARG A 264 -2.25 20.83 -22.23
CA ARG A 264 -2.57 20.67 -20.82
C ARG A 264 -3.67 19.64 -20.61
N GLN A 265 -4.75 19.72 -21.40
CA GLN A 265 -5.83 18.73 -21.32
C GLN A 265 -5.37 17.32 -21.70
N ALA A 266 -4.50 17.19 -22.69
CA ALA A 266 -3.91 15.91 -23.07
C ALA A 266 -3.06 15.29 -21.94
N ARG A 267 -2.25 16.12 -21.26
CA ARG A 267 -1.45 15.69 -20.11
C ARG A 267 -2.33 15.25 -18.94
N LEU A 268 -3.35 16.04 -18.60
CA LEU A 268 -4.31 15.68 -17.55
C LEU A 268 -5.03 14.35 -17.83
N ALA A 269 -5.50 14.16 -19.07
CA ALA A 269 -6.16 12.91 -19.47
C ALA A 269 -5.20 11.71 -19.40
N ARG A 270 -3.92 11.91 -19.75
CA ARG A 270 -2.91 10.87 -19.66
C ARG A 270 -2.55 10.56 -18.20
N ALA A 271 -2.36 11.57 -17.35
CA ALA A 271 -2.14 11.38 -15.92
C ALA A 271 -3.26 10.54 -15.30
N GLY A 272 -4.52 10.87 -15.60
CA GLY A 272 -5.66 10.08 -15.13
C GLY A 272 -5.65 8.63 -15.62
N PHE A 273 -5.33 8.39 -16.90
CA PHE A 273 -5.21 7.03 -17.44
C PHE A 273 -4.12 6.21 -16.75
N LEU A 274 -2.91 6.78 -16.62
CA LEU A 274 -1.78 6.11 -15.97
C LEU A 274 -2.06 5.84 -14.49
N SER A 275 -2.75 6.76 -13.80
CA SER A 275 -3.16 6.56 -12.42
C SER A 275 -4.11 5.37 -12.25
N VAL A 276 -5.11 5.24 -13.13
CA VAL A 276 -6.04 4.09 -13.11
C VAL A 276 -5.30 2.80 -13.41
N GLU A 277 -4.39 2.82 -14.36
CA GLU A 277 -3.58 1.66 -14.71
C GLU A 277 -2.66 1.25 -13.57
N SER A 278 -2.04 2.21 -12.87
CA SER A 278 -1.27 1.96 -11.64
C SER A 278 -2.10 1.24 -10.58
N PHE A 279 -3.31 1.70 -10.30
CA PHE A 279 -4.22 1.01 -9.37
C PHE A 279 -4.55 -0.42 -9.82
N SER A 280 -4.75 -0.63 -11.12
CA SER A 280 -5.05 -1.94 -11.70
C SER A 280 -3.89 -2.94 -11.57
N GLN A 281 -2.65 -2.46 -11.67
CA GLN A 281 -1.45 -3.29 -11.62
C GLN A 281 -0.93 -3.54 -10.20
N ARG A 282 -1.42 -2.80 -9.20
CA ARG A 282 -0.84 -2.79 -7.85
C ARG A 282 -0.79 -4.16 -7.16
N GLU A 283 -1.78 -5.01 -7.38
CA GLU A 283 -1.85 -6.34 -6.77
C GLU A 283 -0.96 -7.37 -7.50
N ASP A 284 -0.85 -7.25 -8.81
CA ASP A 284 -0.17 -8.24 -9.65
C ASP A 284 1.27 -7.83 -10.01
N GLN A 285 1.54 -6.52 -10.17
CA GLN A 285 2.83 -5.98 -10.61
C GLN A 285 3.10 -4.64 -9.92
N LEU A 286 3.49 -4.69 -8.65
CA LEU A 286 3.71 -3.49 -7.83
C LEU A 286 4.77 -2.56 -8.42
N ASP A 287 5.84 -3.11 -8.99
CA ASP A 287 6.90 -2.36 -9.66
C ASP A 287 6.36 -1.55 -10.86
N LEU A 288 5.54 -2.17 -11.70
CA LEU A 288 4.88 -1.49 -12.80
C LEU A 288 3.88 -0.44 -12.30
N ALA A 289 3.12 -0.75 -11.26
CA ALA A 289 2.19 0.19 -10.65
C ALA A 289 2.90 1.46 -10.14
N LEU A 290 4.04 1.31 -9.46
CA LEU A 290 4.88 2.43 -9.00
C LEU A 290 5.38 3.27 -10.17
N LEU A 291 5.90 2.65 -11.23
CA LEU A 291 6.40 3.34 -12.42
C LEU A 291 5.29 4.09 -13.18
N LEU A 292 4.11 3.49 -13.30
CA LEU A 292 2.96 4.15 -13.92
C LEU A 292 2.44 5.34 -13.08
N ALA A 293 2.46 5.22 -11.76
CA ALA A 293 2.12 6.33 -10.86
C ALA A 293 3.13 7.49 -10.95
N LEU A 294 4.43 7.17 -11.07
CA LEU A 294 5.49 8.14 -11.30
C LEU A 294 5.27 8.91 -12.61
N GLU A 295 5.03 8.18 -13.69
CA GLU A 295 4.75 8.80 -14.99
C GLU A 295 3.45 9.62 -14.96
N ALA A 296 2.41 9.16 -14.24
CA ALA A 296 1.18 9.92 -14.05
C ALA A 296 1.47 11.27 -13.36
N SER A 297 2.28 11.28 -12.29
CA SER A 297 2.67 12.49 -11.56
C SER A 297 3.57 13.42 -12.40
N GLY A 298 4.41 12.85 -13.28
CA GLY A 298 5.23 13.58 -14.24
C GLY A 298 4.41 14.26 -15.34
N GLN A 299 3.30 13.65 -15.77
CA GLN A 299 2.39 14.25 -16.76
C GLN A 299 1.60 15.43 -16.20
N ALA A 300 1.04 15.28 -15.00
CA ALA A 300 0.33 16.35 -14.32
C ALA A 300 0.24 16.03 -12.82
N ASP A 301 0.54 17.01 -11.99
CA ASP A 301 0.29 16.96 -10.57
C ASP A 301 -1.22 17.16 -10.32
N THR A 302 -1.89 16.08 -10.01
CA THR A 302 -3.33 16.03 -9.73
C THR A 302 -3.56 15.17 -8.51
N LEU A 303 -4.68 15.37 -7.84
CA LEU A 303 -5.08 14.47 -6.75
C LEU A 303 -5.00 13.00 -7.16
N GLN A 304 -5.49 12.65 -8.35
CA GLN A 304 -5.53 11.28 -8.83
C GLN A 304 -4.13 10.70 -9.04
N SER A 305 -3.17 11.50 -9.56
CA SER A 305 -1.79 11.06 -9.73
C SER A 305 -1.07 10.92 -8.38
N ARG A 306 -1.27 11.84 -7.44
CA ARG A 306 -0.75 11.73 -6.07
C ARG A 306 -1.35 10.53 -5.33
N SER A 307 -2.68 10.36 -5.42
CA SER A 307 -3.39 9.23 -4.80
C SER A 307 -2.91 7.87 -5.33
N SER A 308 -2.65 7.75 -6.63
CA SER A 308 -2.12 6.50 -7.20
C SER A 308 -0.70 6.22 -6.70
N LEU A 309 0.14 7.26 -6.61
CA LEU A 309 1.51 7.13 -6.12
C LEU A 309 1.54 6.75 -4.63
N LEU A 310 0.78 7.47 -3.80
CA LEU A 310 0.63 7.13 -2.38
C LEU A 310 0.11 5.70 -2.20
N SER A 311 -0.94 5.33 -2.94
CA SER A 311 -1.52 4.00 -2.86
C SER A 311 -0.54 2.88 -3.21
N ALA A 312 0.32 3.10 -4.20
CA ALA A 312 1.35 2.13 -4.56
C ALA A 312 2.49 2.09 -3.52
N LEU A 313 2.83 3.24 -2.91
CA LEU A 313 3.88 3.33 -1.89
C LEU A 313 3.48 2.69 -0.57
N VAL A 314 2.23 2.83 -0.12
CA VAL A 314 1.77 2.22 1.14
C VAL A 314 1.22 0.80 0.96
N TYR A 315 1.16 0.31 -0.27
CA TYR A 315 0.72 -1.06 -0.54
C TYR A 315 1.80 -2.05 -0.11
N ARG A 316 1.46 -3.02 0.76
CA ARG A 316 2.39 -3.95 1.39
C ARG A 316 3.54 -3.23 2.12
N PRO A 317 3.29 -2.68 3.29
CA PRO A 317 4.25 -1.83 4.01
C PRO A 317 5.57 -2.55 4.32
N GLN A 318 5.56 -3.86 4.57
CA GLN A 318 6.77 -4.64 4.81
C GLN A 318 7.68 -4.75 3.58
N PHE A 319 7.18 -4.53 2.38
CA PHE A 319 7.99 -4.65 1.17
C PHE A 319 8.86 -3.41 0.96
N ALA A 320 10.19 -3.56 0.99
CA ALA A 320 11.14 -2.46 0.84
C ALA A 320 11.46 -2.15 -0.63
N ARG A 321 11.93 -3.14 -1.39
CA ARG A 321 12.29 -2.95 -2.82
C ARG A 321 12.46 -4.24 -3.59
N PHE A 322 12.47 -4.11 -4.93
CA PHE A 322 12.94 -5.14 -5.86
C PHE A 322 14.39 -4.95 -6.24
N PHE A 323 15.09 -6.06 -6.47
CA PHE A 323 16.39 -6.10 -7.14
C PHE A 323 16.25 -6.79 -8.51
N TYR A 324 16.59 -6.10 -9.57
CA TYR A 324 16.51 -6.59 -10.94
C TYR A 324 17.90 -6.79 -11.53
N GLY A 325 18.19 -7.99 -11.97
CA GLY A 325 19.50 -8.32 -12.56
C GLY A 325 19.56 -9.73 -13.13
N HIS A 326 18.86 -10.67 -12.52
CA HIS A 326 18.79 -12.05 -12.98
C HIS A 326 17.99 -12.16 -14.27
N GLN A 327 18.45 -13.06 -15.16
CA GLN A 327 17.78 -13.34 -16.45
C GLN A 327 16.91 -14.58 -16.41
N GLY A 328 16.96 -15.34 -15.34
CA GLY A 328 16.19 -16.55 -15.10
C GLY A 328 15.93 -16.75 -13.60
N PRO A 329 15.39 -17.92 -13.23
CA PRO A 329 15.04 -18.23 -11.86
C PRO A 329 16.18 -17.98 -10.88
N VAL A 330 15.88 -17.40 -9.73
CA VAL A 330 16.79 -17.24 -8.60
C VAL A 330 16.52 -18.36 -7.62
N SER A 331 17.59 -19.01 -7.15
CA SER A 331 17.50 -20.20 -6.32
C SER A 331 17.86 -19.96 -4.87
N ASN A 332 18.80 -19.03 -4.63
CA ASN A 332 19.41 -18.90 -3.34
C ASN A 332 19.84 -17.45 -3.07
N ALA A 333 19.94 -17.07 -1.81
CA ALA A 333 20.40 -15.75 -1.37
C ALA A 333 21.01 -15.84 0.02
N ASP A 334 22.10 -15.07 0.23
CA ASP A 334 22.73 -14.96 1.53
C ASP A 334 23.28 -13.54 1.73
N PHE A 335 23.24 -13.04 2.98
CA PHE A 335 23.80 -11.76 3.38
C PHE A 335 25.24 -11.92 3.89
N SER A 336 26.09 -10.93 3.60
CA SER A 336 27.36 -10.84 4.30
C SER A 336 27.12 -10.60 5.81
N PRO A 337 27.94 -11.19 6.71
CA PRO A 337 27.78 -11.03 8.16
C PRO A 337 27.78 -9.57 8.65
N ASP A 338 28.44 -8.65 7.94
CA ASP A 338 28.40 -7.21 8.22
C ASP A 338 27.12 -6.51 7.69
N GLY A 339 26.28 -7.25 6.92
CA GLY A 339 25.04 -6.75 6.34
C GLY A 339 25.20 -5.77 5.19
N THR A 340 26.40 -5.54 4.67
CA THR A 340 26.62 -4.55 3.60
C THR A 340 26.37 -5.09 2.20
N LEU A 341 26.53 -6.41 2.02
CA LEU A 341 26.35 -7.10 0.74
C LEU A 341 25.24 -8.15 0.84
N LEU A 342 24.54 -8.33 -0.29
CA LEU A 342 23.63 -9.45 -0.53
C LEU A 342 24.15 -10.21 -1.74
N ALA A 343 24.41 -11.51 -1.61
CA ALA A 343 24.66 -12.41 -2.73
C ALA A 343 23.34 -13.07 -3.15
N THR A 344 23.11 -13.17 -4.45
CA THR A 344 21.97 -13.92 -5.00
C THR A 344 22.44 -14.82 -6.13
N ALA A 345 22.00 -16.07 -6.12
CA ALA A 345 22.35 -17.07 -7.11
C ALA A 345 21.17 -17.45 -7.99
N GLY A 346 21.41 -17.57 -9.28
CA GLY A 346 20.35 -17.84 -10.24
C GLY A 346 20.86 -18.42 -11.56
N CYS A 347 20.02 -18.36 -12.58
CA CYS A 347 20.30 -18.88 -13.91
C CYS A 347 20.39 -17.74 -14.93
N SER A 348 21.56 -17.58 -15.57
CA SER A 348 21.74 -16.57 -16.63
C SER A 348 21.23 -17.02 -17.99
N GLN A 349 21.11 -18.32 -18.24
CA GLN A 349 20.63 -18.86 -19.52
C GLN A 349 19.67 -20.03 -19.30
N PRO A 350 18.36 -19.76 -19.15
CA PRO A 350 17.38 -20.82 -19.08
C PRO A 350 17.27 -21.55 -20.42
N GLY A 351 17.41 -22.88 -20.41
CA GLY A 351 17.33 -23.71 -21.60
C GLY A 351 15.89 -23.96 -22.07
N PRO A 352 15.66 -24.29 -23.35
CA PRO A 352 14.34 -24.59 -23.88
C PRO A 352 13.89 -25.98 -23.43
N SER A 353 13.01 -26.09 -22.47
CA SER A 353 12.43 -27.37 -22.06
C SER A 353 10.93 -27.24 -21.77
N ALA A 354 10.13 -28.14 -22.33
CA ALA A 354 8.72 -28.25 -22.05
C ALA A 354 8.53 -28.89 -20.66
N GLY A 355 8.35 -28.07 -19.64
CA GLY A 355 7.93 -28.49 -18.31
C GLY A 355 8.96 -28.48 -17.20
N ASN A 356 10.29 -28.38 -17.49
CA ASN A 356 11.33 -28.18 -16.48
C ASN A 356 12.29 -27.09 -16.96
N ILE A 357 12.55 -26.10 -16.13
CA ILE A 357 13.54 -25.06 -16.43
C ILE A 357 14.93 -25.72 -16.32
N THR A 358 15.62 -25.87 -17.47
CA THR A 358 17.01 -26.29 -17.49
C THR A 358 17.89 -25.06 -17.51
N CYS A 359 18.85 -24.97 -16.62
CA CYS A 359 19.87 -23.92 -16.60
C CYS A 359 21.12 -24.41 -17.34
N THR A 360 21.64 -23.60 -18.26
CA THR A 360 22.86 -23.88 -18.99
C THR A 360 24.04 -23.03 -18.53
N ARG A 361 23.81 -22.07 -17.62
CA ARG A 361 24.87 -21.31 -16.96
C ARG A 361 24.31 -20.64 -15.70
N GLY A 362 24.98 -20.91 -14.58
CA GLY A 362 24.71 -20.22 -13.31
C GLY A 362 25.19 -18.77 -13.32
N GLU A 363 24.63 -17.94 -12.49
CA GLU A 363 25.09 -16.57 -12.23
C GLU A 363 24.98 -16.23 -10.75
N ILE A 364 25.88 -15.39 -10.27
CA ILE A 364 25.85 -14.80 -8.94
C ILE A 364 25.89 -13.29 -9.10
N LEU A 365 24.98 -12.62 -8.44
CA LEU A 365 24.92 -11.16 -8.37
C LEU A 365 25.18 -10.71 -6.94
N LEU A 366 26.08 -9.74 -6.78
CA LEU A 366 26.37 -9.09 -5.51
C LEU A 366 25.71 -7.70 -5.52
N TRP A 367 24.94 -7.41 -4.50
CA TRP A 367 24.21 -6.17 -4.32
C TRP A 367 24.79 -5.39 -3.16
N ASP A 368 25.06 -4.11 -3.36
CA ASP A 368 25.37 -3.16 -2.31
C ASP A 368 24.05 -2.69 -1.68
N LEU A 369 23.81 -3.05 -0.43
CA LEU A 369 22.56 -2.74 0.26
C LEU A 369 22.46 -1.26 0.64
N SER A 370 23.58 -0.60 0.92
CA SER A 370 23.61 0.83 1.24
C SER A 370 23.16 1.70 0.05
N GLN A 371 23.56 1.32 -1.15
CA GLN A 371 23.17 1.99 -2.39
C GLN A 371 21.90 1.37 -3.01
N GLY A 372 21.59 0.13 -2.65
CA GLY A 372 20.52 -0.65 -3.24
C GLY A 372 20.71 -0.93 -4.73
N THR A 373 21.96 -1.09 -5.16
CA THR A 373 22.34 -1.27 -6.56
C THR A 373 23.20 -2.52 -6.75
N LEU A 374 23.25 -3.02 -7.98
CA LEU A 374 24.13 -4.12 -8.32
C LEU A 374 25.60 -3.68 -8.17
N SER A 375 26.30 -4.26 -7.19
CA SER A 375 27.73 -4.05 -7.00
C SER A 375 28.52 -4.75 -8.10
N LYS A 376 28.27 -6.05 -8.29
CA LYS A 376 28.98 -6.85 -9.29
C LYS A 376 28.20 -8.06 -9.76
N ARG A 377 28.40 -8.45 -11.01
CA ARG A 377 28.05 -9.78 -11.55
C ARG A 377 29.31 -10.62 -11.58
N LEU A 378 29.35 -11.71 -10.82
CA LEU A 378 30.48 -12.62 -10.80
C LEU A 378 30.48 -13.48 -12.07
N GLU A 379 31.66 -13.62 -12.70
CA GLU A 379 31.86 -14.55 -13.81
C GLU A 379 32.01 -15.97 -13.26
N THR A 380 30.91 -16.70 -13.11
CA THR A 380 30.87 -17.98 -12.46
C THR A 380 31.45 -19.10 -13.36
N PRO A 381 32.21 -20.08 -12.81
CA PRO A 381 32.59 -21.27 -13.52
C PRO A 381 31.45 -22.29 -13.64
N HIS A 382 30.30 -22.05 -13.00
CA HIS A 382 29.17 -22.98 -12.92
C HIS A 382 28.45 -23.18 -14.27
N PRO A 383 28.54 -24.37 -14.89
CA PRO A 383 27.89 -24.65 -16.18
C PRO A 383 26.42 -25.07 -16.02
N THR A 384 25.85 -25.00 -14.83
CA THR A 384 24.49 -25.40 -14.54
C THR A 384 23.89 -24.49 -13.45
N PHE A 385 22.76 -24.90 -12.93
CA PHE A 385 22.05 -24.25 -11.85
C PHE A 385 22.89 -24.24 -10.56
N ILE A 386 23.01 -23.08 -9.92
CA ILE A 386 23.67 -22.95 -8.62
C ILE A 386 22.70 -23.49 -7.57
N SER A 387 23.14 -24.47 -6.81
CA SER A 387 22.36 -25.13 -5.79
C SER A 387 22.31 -24.31 -4.50
N ASP A 388 23.46 -23.73 -4.12
CA ASP A 388 23.56 -23.02 -2.88
C ASP A 388 24.73 -22.03 -2.87
N ILE A 389 24.63 -20.99 -1.99
CA ILE A 389 25.66 -19.99 -1.72
C ILE A 389 25.71 -19.69 -0.22
N ALA A 390 26.89 -19.50 0.32
CA ALA A 390 27.07 -19.11 1.72
C ALA A 390 28.25 -18.15 1.91
N PHE A 391 28.07 -17.10 2.69
CA PHE A 391 29.16 -16.25 3.18
C PHE A 391 29.85 -16.91 4.38
N SER A 392 31.18 -16.73 4.49
CA SER A 392 31.90 -17.11 5.70
C SER A 392 31.56 -16.15 6.85
N PRO A 393 31.51 -16.64 8.11
CA PRO A 393 31.15 -15.80 9.27
C PRO A 393 32.09 -14.61 9.53
N ASN A 394 33.23 -14.54 8.89
CA ASN A 394 34.25 -13.49 9.02
C ASN A 394 34.27 -12.50 7.83
N ASP A 395 33.29 -12.53 6.94
CA ASP A 395 33.15 -11.69 5.73
C ASP A 395 34.24 -11.86 4.66
N ASP A 396 35.17 -12.81 4.82
CA ASP A 396 36.30 -12.93 3.90
C ASP A 396 35.97 -13.71 2.61
N LEU A 397 35.04 -14.69 2.70
CA LEU A 397 34.76 -15.63 1.63
C LEU A 397 33.28 -15.74 1.31
N LEU A 398 32.96 -16.03 0.04
CA LEU A 398 31.69 -16.54 -0.43
C LEU A 398 31.94 -17.89 -1.11
N VAL A 399 31.22 -18.93 -0.76
CA VAL A 399 31.24 -20.23 -1.43
C VAL A 399 29.95 -20.40 -2.25
N SER A 400 30.12 -20.96 -3.45
CA SER A 400 28.97 -21.31 -4.32
C SER A 400 29.13 -22.74 -4.85
N THR A 401 28.03 -23.46 -4.96
CA THR A 401 27.96 -24.85 -5.39
C THR A 401 26.97 -25.06 -6.54
N ASP A 402 27.11 -26.15 -7.30
CA ASP A 402 26.20 -26.44 -8.40
C ASP A 402 25.71 -27.90 -8.46
N TRP A 403 24.70 -28.13 -9.30
CA TRP A 403 24.12 -29.46 -9.52
C TRP A 403 25.05 -30.46 -10.27
N LEU A 404 26.24 -30.06 -10.71
CA LEU A 404 27.24 -30.95 -11.29
C LEU A 404 28.39 -31.27 -10.32
N GLY A 405 28.32 -30.76 -9.09
CA GLY A 405 29.32 -31.02 -8.06
C GLY A 405 30.49 -30.05 -8.08
N ASN A 406 30.39 -28.92 -8.80
CA ASN A 406 31.44 -27.91 -8.79
C ASN A 406 31.27 -27.00 -7.59
N ILE A 407 32.41 -26.56 -7.04
CA ILE A 407 32.51 -25.59 -5.95
C ILE A 407 33.34 -24.42 -6.45
N ALA A 408 32.94 -23.20 -6.17
CA ALA A 408 33.72 -22.00 -6.40
C ALA A 408 33.81 -21.18 -5.11
N VAL A 409 35.04 -20.76 -4.79
CA VAL A 409 35.30 -19.93 -3.61
C VAL A 409 35.75 -18.54 -4.06
N TRP A 410 35.16 -17.51 -3.52
CA TRP A 410 35.32 -16.11 -3.89
C TRP A 410 35.86 -15.32 -2.71
N ASP A 411 36.75 -14.37 -2.99
CA ASP A 411 37.05 -13.28 -2.06
C ASP A 411 35.86 -12.32 -2.04
N ALA A 412 35.25 -12.17 -0.89
CA ALA A 412 34.04 -11.34 -0.74
C ALA A 412 34.36 -9.84 -0.86
N GLY A 413 35.50 -9.39 -0.32
CA GLY A 413 35.92 -7.98 -0.38
C GLY A 413 36.35 -7.52 -1.76
N GLU A 414 37.24 -8.27 -2.42
CA GLU A 414 37.72 -7.99 -3.77
C GLU A 414 36.75 -8.49 -4.85
N GLN A 415 35.77 -9.28 -4.48
CA GLN A 415 34.74 -9.87 -5.34
C GLN A 415 35.32 -10.61 -6.53
N THR A 416 36.32 -11.45 -6.28
CA THR A 416 37.07 -12.21 -7.28
C THR A 416 37.14 -13.69 -6.94
N LEU A 417 37.19 -14.55 -7.97
CA LEU A 417 37.33 -15.98 -7.80
C LEU A 417 38.72 -16.28 -7.22
N LEU A 418 38.77 -16.98 -6.06
CA LEU A 418 40.01 -17.42 -5.40
C LEU A 418 40.39 -18.83 -5.78
N ALA A 419 39.42 -19.74 -5.72
CA ALA A 419 39.71 -21.18 -5.93
C ALA A 419 38.50 -21.90 -6.54
N GLU A 420 38.77 -22.99 -7.23
CA GLU A 420 37.82 -24.01 -7.66
C GLU A 420 38.31 -25.36 -7.10
N PRO A 421 37.89 -25.76 -5.89
CA PRO A 421 38.20 -27.05 -5.32
C PRO A 421 37.84 -28.22 -6.26
N GLU A 422 38.53 -29.35 -6.16
CA GLU A 422 38.29 -30.48 -7.06
C GLU A 422 36.79 -30.89 -7.02
N PRO A 423 36.13 -30.93 -8.20
CA PRO A 423 34.71 -31.26 -8.26
C PRO A 423 34.44 -32.68 -7.78
N SER A 424 33.26 -32.92 -7.27
CA SER A 424 32.81 -34.28 -6.93
C SER A 424 32.81 -35.16 -8.19
N PRO A 425 33.45 -36.33 -8.18
CA PRO A 425 33.54 -37.18 -9.38
C PRO A 425 32.18 -37.70 -9.87
N SER A 426 31.14 -37.65 -9.08
CA SER A 426 29.75 -37.99 -9.49
C SER A 426 28.75 -37.53 -8.44
N GLY A 427 28.04 -36.44 -8.69
CA GLY A 427 26.91 -36.12 -7.86
C GLY A 427 26.62 -34.61 -7.76
N ARG A 428 25.38 -34.30 -7.40
CA ARG A 428 24.94 -32.94 -7.12
C ARG A 428 25.42 -32.49 -5.74
N ILE A 429 25.75 -31.23 -5.60
CA ILE A 429 25.84 -30.60 -4.29
C ILE A 429 24.46 -29.96 -4.02
N LEU A 430 23.95 -30.12 -2.82
CA LEU A 430 22.63 -29.66 -2.45
C LEU A 430 22.71 -28.48 -1.51
N ASP A 431 23.73 -28.40 -0.67
CA ASP A 431 23.84 -27.43 0.39
C ASP A 431 25.30 -27.13 0.76
N VAL A 432 25.59 -25.94 1.27
CA VAL A 432 26.89 -25.52 1.79
C VAL A 432 26.72 -24.69 3.05
N VAL A 433 27.44 -25.08 4.12
CA VAL A 433 27.40 -24.33 5.40
C VAL A 433 28.83 -24.13 5.92
N PHE A 434 29.06 -23.03 6.62
CA PHE A 434 30.32 -22.79 7.34
C PHE A 434 30.24 -23.25 8.79
N THR A 435 31.39 -23.57 9.36
CA THR A 435 31.54 -23.66 10.82
C THR A 435 31.53 -22.27 11.41
N PRO A 436 30.99 -22.08 12.66
CA PRO A 436 30.89 -20.75 13.28
C PRO A 436 32.19 -19.99 13.44
N ASP A 437 33.32 -20.72 13.51
CA ASP A 437 34.68 -20.16 13.55
C ASP A 437 35.21 -19.73 12.16
N GLY A 438 34.51 -20.10 11.10
CA GLY A 438 34.92 -19.84 9.72
C GLY A 438 36.12 -20.65 9.22
N GLU A 439 36.66 -21.58 10.04
CA GLU A 439 37.85 -22.37 9.65
C GLU A 439 37.55 -23.48 8.63
N LYS A 440 36.27 -23.89 8.55
CA LYS A 440 35.82 -24.96 7.64
C LYS A 440 34.49 -24.61 6.98
N PHE A 441 34.29 -25.18 5.80
CA PHE A 441 32.98 -25.28 5.21
C PHE A 441 32.61 -26.72 4.85
N LEU A 442 31.33 -27.03 4.91
CA LEU A 442 30.79 -28.36 4.67
C LEU A 442 29.89 -28.34 3.45
N THR A 443 29.91 -29.36 2.62
CA THR A 443 29.05 -29.48 1.45
C THR A 443 28.35 -30.84 1.45
N SER A 444 27.04 -30.86 1.18
CA SER A 444 26.25 -32.07 1.05
C SER A 444 26.23 -32.55 -0.41
N HIS A 445 26.56 -33.80 -0.64
CA HIS A 445 26.71 -34.41 -1.98
C HIS A 445 25.72 -35.56 -2.18
N GLU A 446 25.04 -35.56 -3.34
CA GLU A 446 24.35 -36.73 -3.86
C GLU A 446 25.33 -37.53 -4.75
N VAL A 447 25.67 -38.77 -4.37
CA VAL A 447 26.54 -39.64 -5.12
C VAL A 447 25.72 -40.74 -5.78
N MET A 448 25.83 -40.88 -7.13
CA MET A 448 25.13 -41.93 -7.88
C MET A 448 26.02 -43.17 -7.94
N GLU A 449 25.58 -44.29 -7.35
CA GLU A 449 26.22 -45.61 -7.46
C GLU A 449 25.39 -46.54 -8.35
N ASP A 450 26.02 -47.66 -8.80
CA ASP A 450 25.40 -48.67 -9.69
C ASP A 450 24.05 -49.26 -9.16
N TYR A 451 23.79 -49.13 -7.87
CA TYR A 451 22.61 -49.72 -7.19
C TYR A 451 21.79 -48.78 -6.34
N GLY A 452 21.96 -47.45 -6.48
CA GLY A 452 21.21 -46.44 -5.75
C GLY A 452 21.95 -45.14 -5.58
N THR A 453 21.30 -44.16 -4.93
CA THR A 453 21.91 -42.91 -4.53
C THR A 453 22.38 -42.97 -3.09
N THR A 454 23.63 -42.54 -2.84
CA THR A 454 24.20 -42.36 -1.50
C THR A 454 24.46 -40.88 -1.25
N GLY A 455 24.58 -40.48 0.02
CA GLY A 455 24.93 -39.11 0.42
C GLY A 455 26.31 -39.06 1.06
N GLU A 456 27.01 -37.99 0.80
CA GLU A 456 28.26 -37.65 1.46
C GLU A 456 28.23 -36.23 1.95
N VAL A 457 28.75 -35.94 3.15
CA VAL A 457 29.16 -34.63 3.61
C VAL A 457 30.66 -34.52 3.49
N ARG A 458 31.14 -33.53 2.77
CA ARG A 458 32.56 -33.23 2.59
C ARG A 458 32.95 -32.03 3.39
N ILE A 459 34.05 -32.11 4.09
CA ILE A 459 34.53 -31.07 5.00
C ILE A 459 35.83 -30.49 4.36
N TRP A 460 35.80 -29.17 4.19
CA TRP A 460 36.86 -28.42 3.51
C TRP A 460 37.53 -27.46 4.48
N ASP A 461 38.80 -27.25 4.36
CA ASP A 461 39.57 -26.25 5.07
C ASP A 461 39.48 -24.90 4.32
N THR A 462 39.13 -23.81 4.98
CA THR A 462 38.93 -22.52 4.33
C THR A 462 40.21 -21.77 3.96
N GLU A 463 41.38 -22.10 4.61
CA GLU A 463 42.66 -21.46 4.30
C GLU A 463 43.36 -22.16 3.13
N THR A 464 43.35 -23.50 3.13
CA THR A 464 44.07 -24.32 2.15
C THR A 464 43.19 -24.75 0.98
N MET A 465 41.87 -24.68 1.08
CA MET A 465 40.87 -25.20 0.13
C MET A 465 41.02 -26.73 -0.11
N GLU A 466 41.65 -27.45 0.81
CA GLU A 466 41.84 -28.90 0.72
C GLU A 466 40.68 -29.65 1.42
N LEU A 467 40.33 -30.81 0.86
CA LEU A 467 39.36 -31.71 1.46
C LEU A 467 39.95 -32.36 2.72
N ILE A 468 39.38 -32.06 3.89
CA ILE A 468 39.85 -32.61 5.18
C ILE A 468 39.31 -34.03 5.42
N ASN A 469 37.99 -34.21 5.19
CA ASN A 469 37.28 -35.44 5.53
C ASN A 469 36.04 -35.65 4.64
N ILE A 470 35.60 -36.92 4.57
CA ILE A 470 34.34 -37.32 3.93
C ILE A 470 33.57 -38.18 4.92
N VAL A 471 32.34 -37.79 5.20
CA VAL A 471 31.40 -38.57 6.00
C VAL A 471 30.32 -39.11 5.07
N GLY A 472 30.44 -40.42 4.73
CA GLY A 472 29.49 -41.06 3.82
C GLY A 472 28.37 -41.82 4.55
N TYR A 473 27.17 -41.82 3.96
CA TYR A 473 26.04 -42.57 4.45
C TYR A 473 25.12 -43.09 3.33
N PRO A 474 24.38 -44.22 3.54
CA PRO A 474 23.61 -44.87 2.48
C PRO A 474 22.34 -44.14 2.02
N ASN A 475 22.14 -42.83 2.36
CA ASN A 475 21.04 -42.00 1.90
C ASN A 475 21.48 -40.54 1.76
N MET A 476 20.79 -39.77 0.94
CA MET A 476 21.10 -38.41 0.57
C MET A 476 20.71 -37.41 1.69
N TYR A 477 21.61 -36.49 2.05
CA TYR A 477 21.31 -35.33 2.88
C TYR A 477 20.95 -34.14 1.99
N ALA A 478 19.92 -33.39 2.36
CA ALA A 478 19.48 -32.23 1.61
C ALA A 478 19.92 -30.93 2.27
N ASN A 479 19.86 -30.84 3.59
CA ASN A 479 20.16 -29.65 4.37
C ASN A 479 21.11 -29.98 5.51
N LEU A 480 22.03 -29.07 5.75
CA LEU A 480 23.05 -29.13 6.78
C LEU A 480 22.91 -27.92 7.71
N GLU A 481 23.08 -28.14 9.01
CA GLU A 481 23.16 -27.07 10.00
C GLU A 481 24.31 -27.35 10.97
N VAL A 482 25.02 -26.34 11.38
CA VAL A 482 26.09 -26.47 12.38
C VAL A 482 25.67 -25.75 13.65
N THR A 483 25.75 -26.43 14.78
CA THR A 483 25.40 -25.80 16.07
C THR A 483 26.28 -24.58 16.34
N PRO A 484 25.76 -23.52 17.01
CA PRO A 484 26.51 -22.27 17.26
C PRO A 484 27.79 -22.46 18.04
N ASP A 485 27.92 -23.55 18.83
CA ASP A 485 29.12 -23.93 19.53
C ASP A 485 30.13 -24.70 18.67
N GLY A 486 29.80 -24.97 17.41
CA GLY A 486 30.62 -25.68 16.44
C GLY A 486 30.86 -27.18 16.74
N LYS A 487 30.10 -27.78 17.68
CA LYS A 487 30.33 -29.17 18.10
C LYS A 487 29.59 -30.21 17.30
N TYR A 488 28.38 -29.85 16.84
CA TYR A 488 27.52 -30.82 16.17
C TYR A 488 27.12 -30.32 14.78
N LEU A 489 27.04 -31.29 13.87
CA LEU A 489 26.43 -31.12 12.54
C LEU A 489 25.05 -31.79 12.58
N ILE A 490 24.02 -31.05 12.20
CA ILE A 490 22.68 -31.56 11.96
C ILE A 490 22.52 -31.77 10.47
N ALA A 491 22.11 -32.96 10.05
CA ALA A 491 21.95 -33.30 8.64
C ALA A 491 20.59 -33.96 8.38
N ALA A 492 19.73 -33.27 7.62
CA ALA A 492 18.41 -33.76 7.26
C ALA A 492 18.42 -34.57 5.98
N LYS A 493 17.69 -35.67 5.94
CA LYS A 493 17.55 -36.53 4.76
C LYS A 493 16.41 -36.11 3.85
N LEU A 494 16.68 -36.05 2.57
CA LEU A 494 15.63 -36.05 1.53
C LEU A 494 14.86 -37.38 1.57
N ASP A 495 13.58 -37.43 1.64
CA ASP A 495 12.71 -38.62 1.60
C ASP A 495 12.43 -39.37 2.90
N LEU A 496 13.15 -39.15 3.97
CA LEU A 496 12.90 -39.85 5.22
C LEU A 496 12.77 -38.85 6.38
N SER A 497 11.84 -39.09 7.28
CA SER A 497 11.61 -38.35 8.52
C SER A 497 12.76 -38.53 9.53
N VAL A 498 14.02 -38.49 9.06
CA VAL A 498 15.20 -38.78 9.90
C VAL A 498 16.21 -37.66 9.76
N ILE A 499 16.54 -37.03 10.87
CA ILE A 499 17.62 -36.04 11.01
C ILE A 499 18.75 -36.73 11.80
N HIS A 500 19.98 -36.56 11.35
CA HIS A 500 21.17 -37.09 12.01
C HIS A 500 21.96 -35.99 12.72
N LEU A 501 22.42 -36.28 13.92
CA LEU A 501 23.32 -35.44 14.68
C LEU A 501 24.73 -36.11 14.67
N TRP A 502 25.73 -35.34 14.23
CA TRP A 502 27.12 -35.79 14.16
C TRP A 502 28.01 -34.95 15.08
N ASP A 503 28.85 -35.59 15.86
CA ASP A 503 29.92 -34.95 16.61
C ASP A 503 31.03 -34.54 15.64
N MET A 504 31.34 -33.25 15.56
CA MET A 504 32.30 -32.72 14.60
C MET A 504 33.78 -32.89 15.02
N GLU A 505 34.07 -33.29 16.25
CA GLU A 505 35.42 -33.60 16.71
C GLU A 505 35.89 -34.97 16.21
N ASN A 506 35.04 -35.99 16.31
CA ASN A 506 35.37 -37.37 15.97
C ASN A 506 34.62 -37.90 14.75
N TRP A 507 33.64 -37.15 14.21
CA TRP A 507 32.78 -37.51 13.08
C TRP A 507 32.01 -38.82 13.31
N GLU A 508 31.63 -39.07 14.56
CA GLU A 508 30.75 -40.17 14.92
C GLU A 508 29.30 -39.66 15.03
N ARG A 509 28.35 -40.50 14.59
CA ARG A 509 26.96 -40.21 14.73
C ARG A 509 26.55 -40.36 16.20
N VAL A 510 26.04 -39.28 16.80
CA VAL A 510 25.70 -39.24 18.23
C VAL A 510 24.35 -39.88 18.51
N GLN A 511 23.36 -39.58 17.67
CA GLN A 511 22.01 -40.06 17.88
C GLN A 511 21.19 -40.06 16.57
N GLU A 512 20.21 -40.98 16.42
CA GLU A 512 19.05 -40.78 15.57
C GLU A 512 18.06 -39.94 16.36
N ALA A 513 18.16 -38.63 16.20
CA ALA A 513 17.18 -37.72 16.75
C ALA A 513 15.93 -37.73 15.88
N PHE A 514 14.77 -37.33 16.46
CA PHE A 514 13.54 -37.04 15.72
C PHE A 514 12.81 -38.24 15.12
N SER A 515 13.05 -39.48 15.62
CA SER A 515 12.49 -40.73 15.07
C SER A 515 10.98 -40.90 15.24
N GLU A 516 10.29 -40.04 16.01
CA GLU A 516 8.85 -40.07 16.23
C GLU A 516 8.05 -39.14 15.31
N TYR A 517 8.70 -38.46 14.37
CA TYR A 517 8.04 -37.51 13.48
C TYR A 517 7.63 -38.16 12.15
N GLU A 518 6.33 -38.27 11.87
CA GLU A 518 5.77 -39.01 10.71
C GLU A 518 5.70 -38.18 9.41
N SER A 519 6.12 -36.90 9.41
CA SER A 519 6.06 -36.03 8.24
C SER A 519 7.36 -36.02 7.45
N ARG A 520 7.29 -35.76 6.12
CA ARG A 520 8.45 -35.58 5.28
C ARG A 520 8.93 -34.15 5.40
N ASN A 521 10.10 -33.94 6.00
CA ASN A 521 10.74 -32.64 6.08
C ASN A 521 11.41 -32.29 4.74
N TYR A 522 11.33 -31.02 4.37
CA TYR A 522 11.97 -30.49 3.16
C TYR A 522 13.05 -29.49 3.49
N GLN A 523 12.94 -28.78 4.61
CA GLN A 523 13.84 -27.75 5.06
C GLN A 523 14.05 -27.83 6.57
N ILE A 524 15.24 -27.53 7.03
CA ILE A 524 15.57 -27.35 8.45
C ILE A 524 16.25 -26.00 8.66
N GLU A 525 16.12 -25.45 9.84
CA GLU A 525 16.80 -24.23 10.26
C GLU A 525 16.97 -24.24 11.77
N LEU A 526 18.17 -23.92 12.24
CA LEU A 526 18.50 -23.91 13.67
C LEU A 526 18.43 -22.47 14.21
N SER A 527 17.80 -22.29 15.39
CA SER A 527 17.79 -20.96 16.03
C SER A 527 19.22 -20.49 16.38
N PRO A 528 19.46 -19.18 16.41
CA PRO A 528 20.80 -18.61 16.67
C PRO A 528 21.43 -19.03 18.00
N ASP A 529 20.62 -19.36 19.02
CA ASP A 529 21.06 -19.90 20.32
C ASP A 529 21.27 -21.42 20.29
N GLY A 530 20.82 -22.12 19.25
CA GLY A 530 20.92 -23.57 19.08
C GLY A 530 19.87 -24.39 19.84
N ASP A 531 18.89 -23.76 20.48
CA ASP A 531 17.92 -24.43 21.36
C ASP A 531 16.70 -24.95 20.60
N ILE A 532 16.36 -24.36 19.45
CA ILE A 532 15.19 -24.70 18.64
C ILE A 532 15.62 -25.10 17.21
N LEU A 533 15.12 -26.24 16.73
CA LEU A 533 15.20 -26.62 15.32
C LEU A 533 13.84 -26.47 14.67
N ALA A 534 13.76 -25.71 13.60
CA ALA A 534 12.57 -25.55 12.78
C ALA A 534 12.57 -26.57 11.63
N LEU A 535 11.42 -27.19 11.39
CA LEU A 535 11.24 -28.24 10.40
C LEU A 535 10.11 -27.87 9.44
N GLY A 536 10.45 -27.51 8.21
CA GLY A 536 9.50 -27.22 7.13
C GLY A 536 9.04 -28.49 6.43
N ASN A 537 7.73 -28.67 6.35
CA ASN A 537 7.12 -29.91 5.86
C ASN A 537 6.58 -29.81 4.44
N GLN A 538 6.44 -30.98 3.79
CA GLN A 538 5.81 -31.10 2.46
C GLN A 538 4.31 -30.75 2.45
N ASN A 539 3.63 -30.79 3.58
CA ASN A 539 2.22 -30.42 3.69
C ASN A 539 1.99 -28.94 3.99
N GLY A 540 3.06 -28.12 3.99
CA GLY A 540 2.98 -26.70 4.31
C GLY A 540 2.95 -26.37 5.80
N SER A 541 3.14 -27.34 6.69
CA SER A 541 3.23 -27.09 8.13
C SER A 541 4.67 -26.84 8.57
N LEU A 542 4.85 -26.03 9.60
CA LEU A 542 6.11 -25.76 10.27
C LEU A 542 6.11 -26.39 11.66
N GLN A 543 7.06 -27.26 11.98
CA GLN A 543 7.23 -27.82 13.31
C GLN A 543 8.46 -27.24 13.97
N LEU A 544 8.29 -26.71 15.17
CA LEU A 544 9.40 -26.34 16.05
C LEU A 544 9.76 -27.52 16.96
N TRP A 545 11.06 -27.70 17.22
CA TRP A 545 11.59 -28.80 18.01
C TRP A 545 12.56 -28.28 19.08
N ASP A 546 12.37 -28.71 20.32
CA ASP A 546 13.26 -28.39 21.46
C ASP A 546 14.48 -29.33 21.41
N MET A 547 15.65 -28.76 21.16
CA MET A 547 16.91 -29.52 20.99
C MET A 547 17.44 -30.08 22.31
N GLU A 548 17.20 -29.40 23.44
CA GLU A 548 17.65 -29.89 24.77
C GLU A 548 16.81 -31.09 25.24
N LYS A 549 15.48 -31.07 24.97
CA LYS A 549 14.54 -32.09 25.44
C LYS A 549 14.27 -33.19 24.41
N ASP A 550 14.75 -33.00 23.19
CA ASP A 550 14.49 -33.89 22.03
C ASP A 550 13.00 -34.21 21.85
N GLN A 551 12.18 -33.13 21.75
CA GLN A 551 10.70 -33.25 21.60
C GLN A 551 10.12 -32.07 20.83
N PRO A 552 8.98 -32.28 20.14
CA PRO A 552 8.31 -31.19 19.45
C PRO A 552 7.79 -30.11 20.44
N LEU A 553 7.96 -28.85 20.09
CA LEU A 553 7.39 -27.70 20.75
C LEU A 553 5.94 -27.51 20.29
N GLY A 554 5.01 -28.29 20.86
CA GLY A 554 3.58 -28.22 20.59
C GLY A 554 3.15 -28.82 19.25
N GLN A 555 2.00 -28.39 18.73
CA GLN A 555 1.48 -28.86 17.44
C GLN A 555 2.16 -28.12 16.29
N PRO A 556 2.28 -28.73 15.10
CA PRO A 556 2.78 -28.03 13.90
C PRO A 556 1.97 -26.77 13.62
N LEU A 557 2.63 -25.73 13.20
CA LEU A 557 2.03 -24.47 12.77
C LEU A 557 1.51 -24.66 11.33
N GLU A 558 0.21 -24.48 11.15
CA GLU A 558 -0.44 -24.66 9.84
C GLU A 558 -0.70 -23.31 9.18
N GLY A 559 -0.46 -23.22 7.86
CA GLY A 559 -0.73 -21.97 7.14
C GLY A 559 -0.47 -22.07 5.65
N HIS A 560 0.71 -22.52 5.22
CA HIS A 560 1.01 -22.68 3.80
C HIS A 560 0.14 -23.75 3.14
N GLU A 561 -0.22 -23.52 1.86
CA GLU A 561 -1.03 -24.46 1.07
C GLU A 561 -0.20 -25.51 0.31
N ASP A 562 1.14 -25.34 0.26
CA ASP A 562 2.10 -26.22 -0.43
C ASP A 562 3.42 -26.30 0.36
N TYR A 563 4.42 -27.01 -0.15
CA TYR A 563 5.70 -27.28 0.50
C TYR A 563 6.39 -26.02 0.99
N ILE A 564 6.92 -26.04 2.21
CA ILE A 564 7.89 -25.06 2.71
C ILE A 564 9.22 -25.31 2.01
N THR A 565 9.80 -24.28 1.42
CA THR A 565 11.00 -24.34 0.58
C THR A 565 12.20 -23.61 1.17
N GLY A 566 11.98 -22.65 2.07
CA GLY A 566 13.03 -21.94 2.80
C GLY A 566 12.55 -21.60 4.21
N LEU A 567 13.48 -21.53 5.14
CA LEU A 567 13.29 -21.15 6.54
C LEU A 567 14.43 -20.22 6.94
N ALA A 568 14.17 -19.23 7.75
CA ALA A 568 15.22 -18.45 8.41
C ALA A 568 14.71 -17.88 9.74
N PHE A 569 15.53 -17.97 10.80
CA PHE A 569 15.29 -17.25 12.05
C PHE A 569 15.84 -15.83 11.98
N ASP A 570 15.22 -14.92 12.69
CA ASP A 570 15.82 -13.64 12.98
C ASP A 570 17.00 -13.81 13.96
N PRO A 571 17.95 -12.86 14.05
CA PRO A 571 19.15 -13.01 14.88
C PRO A 571 18.87 -13.18 16.38
N ASP A 572 17.71 -12.73 16.86
CA ASP A 572 17.30 -12.87 18.26
C ASP A 572 16.57 -14.20 18.55
N GLY A 573 16.13 -14.93 17.51
CA GLY A 573 15.43 -16.22 17.60
C GLY A 573 13.95 -16.10 17.98
N ASP A 574 13.39 -14.90 17.98
CA ASP A 574 12.01 -14.63 18.37
C ASP A 574 11.02 -14.79 17.19
N VAL A 575 11.50 -14.58 15.97
CA VAL A 575 10.71 -14.70 14.72
C VAL A 575 11.34 -15.71 13.79
N ILE A 576 10.52 -16.55 13.18
CA ILE A 576 10.94 -17.38 12.04
C ILE A 576 10.09 -17.03 10.82
N ILE A 577 10.75 -16.90 9.67
CA ILE A 577 10.07 -16.76 8.38
C ILE A 577 10.09 -18.08 7.63
N SER A 578 9.07 -18.31 6.83
CA SER A 578 8.98 -19.47 5.95
C SER A 578 8.54 -19.05 4.55
N SER A 579 9.18 -19.61 3.53
CA SER A 579 8.77 -19.49 2.13
C SER A 579 8.18 -20.79 1.61
N SER A 580 7.38 -20.73 0.53
CA SER A 580 6.68 -21.90 0.04
C SER A 580 6.54 -21.95 -1.49
N GLN A 581 6.23 -23.13 -2.01
CA GLN A 581 5.76 -23.33 -3.37
C GLN A 581 4.39 -22.67 -3.63
N ASP A 582 3.64 -22.33 -2.60
CA ASP A 582 2.38 -21.58 -2.70
C ASP A 582 2.57 -20.09 -3.04
N GLN A 583 3.83 -19.66 -3.31
CA GLN A 583 4.23 -18.29 -3.69
C GLN A 583 4.12 -17.28 -2.54
N SER A 584 3.85 -17.73 -1.32
CA SER A 584 3.74 -16.87 -0.14
C SER A 584 4.93 -17.02 0.80
N ILE A 585 5.15 -15.97 1.59
CA ILE A 585 6.07 -15.94 2.73
C ILE A 585 5.22 -15.70 3.98
N ARG A 586 5.55 -16.37 5.08
CA ARG A 586 4.86 -16.23 6.35
C ARG A 586 5.83 -15.96 7.47
N LEU A 587 5.41 -15.15 8.42
CA LEU A 587 6.15 -14.82 9.62
C LEU A 587 5.47 -15.48 10.82
N TRP A 588 6.26 -16.02 11.74
CA TRP A 588 5.76 -16.77 12.89
C TRP A 588 6.46 -16.28 14.15
N ASP A 589 5.69 -16.01 15.18
CA ASP A 589 6.16 -15.79 16.54
C ASP A 589 6.58 -17.13 17.15
N VAL A 590 7.85 -17.28 17.48
CA VAL A 590 8.42 -18.52 17.99
C VAL A 590 7.93 -18.82 19.41
N GLN A 591 7.80 -17.80 20.24
CA GLN A 591 7.39 -17.93 21.63
C GLN A 591 5.90 -18.27 21.78
N ASN A 592 5.04 -17.51 21.08
CA ASN A 592 3.58 -17.69 21.13
C ASN A 592 3.11 -18.76 20.15
N ARG A 593 3.92 -19.13 19.16
CA ARG A 593 3.62 -20.12 18.10
C ARG A 593 2.37 -19.73 17.31
N GLU A 594 2.32 -18.50 16.88
CA GLU A 594 1.23 -17.92 16.12
C GLU A 594 1.75 -17.22 14.84
N LEU A 595 0.88 -17.10 13.86
CA LEU A 595 1.19 -16.36 12.63
C LEU A 595 1.24 -14.86 12.92
N ILE A 596 2.29 -14.18 12.47
CA ILE A 596 2.42 -12.72 12.53
C ILE A 596 1.85 -12.12 11.25
N GLY A 597 0.72 -11.46 11.34
CA GLY A 597 0.11 -10.74 10.22
C GLY A 597 -0.44 -11.63 9.11
N GLU A 598 -0.62 -11.04 7.92
CA GLU A 598 -1.13 -11.73 6.73
C GLU A 598 0.03 -12.29 5.88
N PRO A 599 -0.19 -13.34 5.08
CA PRO A 599 0.84 -13.87 4.19
C PRO A 599 1.35 -12.84 3.19
N LEU A 600 2.66 -12.74 3.04
CA LEU A 600 3.30 -11.86 2.07
C LEU A 600 3.30 -12.52 0.68
N THR A 601 2.56 -11.96 -0.29
CA THR A 601 2.32 -12.57 -1.61
C THR A 601 2.73 -11.60 -2.73
N LEU A 602 4.01 -11.45 -2.99
CA LEU A 602 4.54 -10.57 -4.04
C LEU A 602 4.99 -11.35 -5.28
N HIS A 603 5.53 -12.55 -5.05
CA HIS A 603 6.06 -13.41 -6.09
C HIS A 603 4.95 -14.10 -6.89
N GLN A 604 5.18 -14.31 -8.20
CA GLN A 604 4.25 -14.99 -9.12
C GLN A 604 4.57 -16.47 -9.32
N GLU A 605 5.72 -16.90 -8.83
CA GLU A 605 6.20 -18.29 -8.86
C GLU A 605 6.69 -18.67 -7.46
N LYS A 606 7.05 -19.93 -7.25
CA LYS A 606 7.55 -20.42 -5.98
C LYS A 606 8.72 -19.59 -5.45
N VAL A 607 8.83 -19.50 -4.13
CA VAL A 607 9.90 -18.80 -3.40
C VAL A 607 10.84 -19.88 -2.83
N PRO A 608 11.95 -20.23 -3.54
CA PRO A 608 12.81 -21.30 -3.11
C PRO A 608 13.60 -21.01 -1.84
N GLU A 609 13.98 -19.76 -1.59
CA GLU A 609 14.83 -19.40 -0.46
C GLU A 609 14.50 -18.02 0.11
N ILE A 610 14.80 -17.85 1.39
CA ILE A 610 14.72 -16.62 2.17
C ILE A 610 15.90 -16.54 3.13
N ALA A 611 16.38 -15.34 3.42
CA ALA A 611 17.44 -15.12 4.40
C ALA A 611 17.20 -13.84 5.20
N PHE A 612 17.52 -13.84 6.49
CA PHE A 612 17.51 -12.64 7.34
C PHE A 612 18.79 -11.82 7.18
N HIS A 613 18.60 -10.50 7.21
CA HIS A 613 19.71 -9.57 7.38
C HIS A 613 20.32 -9.73 8.78
N PRO A 614 21.65 -9.68 8.96
CA PRO A 614 22.28 -9.92 10.27
C PRO A 614 21.83 -8.98 11.40
N GLN A 615 21.26 -7.83 11.08
CA GLN A 615 20.71 -6.89 12.09
C GLN A 615 19.26 -7.21 12.47
N GLY A 616 18.61 -8.19 11.84
CA GLY A 616 17.25 -8.62 12.19
C GLY A 616 16.10 -7.75 11.68
N GLU A 617 16.37 -6.56 11.14
CA GLU A 617 15.33 -5.63 10.72
C GLU A 617 14.76 -5.92 9.33
N GLN A 618 15.50 -6.66 8.51
CA GLN A 618 15.16 -6.95 7.11
C GLN A 618 15.38 -8.42 6.77
N PHE A 619 14.72 -8.87 5.71
CA PHE A 619 14.99 -10.17 5.11
C PHE A 619 14.82 -10.10 3.59
N VAL A 620 15.44 -11.05 2.89
CA VAL A 620 15.35 -11.18 1.44
C VAL A 620 14.54 -12.41 1.07
N SER A 621 13.81 -12.35 -0.03
CA SER A 621 13.23 -13.51 -0.70
C SER A 621 13.69 -13.58 -2.15
N VAL A 622 13.94 -14.78 -2.63
CA VAL A 622 14.25 -15.03 -4.04
C VAL A 622 13.18 -15.90 -4.67
N SER A 623 12.94 -15.77 -5.98
CA SER A 623 11.88 -16.51 -6.64
C SER A 623 12.25 -17.03 -8.02
N ALA A 624 11.54 -18.08 -8.42
CA ALA A 624 11.60 -18.61 -9.77
C ALA A 624 11.07 -17.64 -10.84
N ASP A 625 10.37 -16.58 -10.44
CA ASP A 625 9.95 -15.47 -11.30
C ASP A 625 11.09 -14.51 -11.68
N SER A 626 12.32 -14.80 -11.27
CA SER A 626 13.54 -14.00 -11.50
C SER A 626 13.63 -12.71 -10.69
N LEU A 627 12.78 -12.54 -9.69
CA LEU A 627 12.77 -11.40 -8.79
C LEU A 627 13.46 -11.73 -7.46
N VAL A 628 14.09 -10.73 -6.91
CA VAL A 628 14.61 -10.72 -5.55
C VAL A 628 13.89 -9.59 -4.82
N GLY A 629 13.22 -9.89 -3.72
CA GLY A 629 12.48 -8.95 -2.91
C GLY A 629 13.17 -8.70 -1.57
N LEU A 630 13.41 -7.45 -1.20
CA LEU A 630 13.84 -7.05 0.14
C LEU A 630 12.61 -6.61 0.94
N TRP A 631 12.53 -7.06 2.18
CA TRP A 631 11.42 -6.83 3.08
C TRP A 631 11.91 -6.27 4.41
N ASN A 632 11.08 -5.43 5.04
CA ASN A 632 11.26 -5.01 6.43
C ASN A 632 10.44 -5.93 7.34
N LEU A 633 10.95 -6.30 8.47
CA LEU A 633 10.22 -7.09 9.47
C LEU A 633 9.06 -6.29 10.07
N SER A 634 9.28 -4.99 10.33
CA SER A 634 8.23 -4.07 10.77
C SER A 634 7.24 -3.74 9.66
N SER A 635 6.00 -3.47 10.04
CA SER A 635 4.93 -3.03 9.11
C SER A 635 4.96 -1.52 8.83
N SER A 636 6.05 -0.82 9.18
CA SER A 636 6.18 0.62 8.91
C SER A 636 6.22 0.92 7.43
N THR A 637 5.50 1.96 7.01
CA THR A 637 5.50 2.38 5.61
C THR A 637 6.73 3.21 5.28
N LEU A 638 7.18 3.21 4.03
CA LEU A 638 8.35 3.98 3.60
C LEU A 638 8.20 5.51 3.74
N ILE A 639 6.97 5.98 3.93
CA ILE A 639 6.66 7.40 4.09
C ILE A 639 6.56 7.83 5.55
N GLU A 640 6.74 6.92 6.51
CA GLU A 640 6.68 7.21 7.94
C GLU A 640 8.03 7.03 8.62
N ARG A 641 8.19 7.75 9.72
CA ARG A 641 9.31 7.60 10.65
C ARG A 641 8.76 7.64 12.07
N THR A 642 9.20 6.73 12.90
CA THR A 642 8.88 6.75 14.32
C THR A 642 9.81 7.76 15.01
N LEU A 643 9.25 8.77 15.69
CA LEU A 643 10.01 9.67 16.55
C LEU A 643 10.19 9.05 17.92
N SER A 644 9.13 8.49 18.50
CA SER A 644 9.10 8.10 19.91
C SER A 644 8.32 6.82 20.15
N GLU A 645 8.79 6.11 21.17
CA GLU A 645 7.98 5.18 21.95
C GLU A 645 7.92 5.70 23.40
N HIS A 646 6.85 6.41 23.75
CA HIS A 646 6.53 6.68 25.14
C HIS A 646 6.19 5.38 25.86
N SER A 647 6.50 5.29 27.16
CA SER A 647 6.13 4.11 27.96
C SER A 647 4.62 4.01 28.29
N GLY A 648 3.84 4.96 27.81
CA GLY A 648 2.38 5.01 27.89
C GLY A 648 1.78 5.74 26.69
N PRO A 649 0.44 5.80 26.58
CA PRO A 649 -0.24 6.50 25.47
C PRO A 649 0.33 7.91 25.23
N ALA A 650 0.69 8.21 23.98
CA ALA A 650 0.96 9.56 23.53
C ALA A 650 -0.39 10.24 23.20
N TRP A 651 -0.71 11.31 23.95
CA TRP A 651 -2.00 11.98 23.83
C TRP A 651 -1.97 13.12 22.85
N ASP A 652 -0.87 13.84 22.82
CA ASP A 652 -0.79 15.05 22.02
C ASP A 652 0.62 15.29 21.49
N VAL A 653 0.69 15.97 20.35
CA VAL A 653 1.95 16.41 19.72
C VAL A 653 1.73 17.74 19.02
N ASP A 654 2.70 18.62 19.11
CA ASP A 654 2.71 19.89 18.38
C ASP A 654 4.08 20.16 17.76
N LEU A 655 4.11 21.03 16.74
CA LEU A 655 5.28 21.35 15.91
C LEU A 655 5.68 22.81 16.01
N THR A 656 6.97 23.08 15.96
CA THR A 656 7.48 24.42 15.71
C THR A 656 7.09 24.91 14.29
N SER A 657 6.99 26.21 14.12
CA SER A 657 6.61 26.85 12.86
C SER A 657 7.54 26.49 11.68
N ASP A 658 8.82 26.20 11.95
CA ASP A 658 9.76 25.72 10.93
C ASP A 658 9.60 24.21 10.61
N GLY A 659 8.81 23.47 11.41
CA GLY A 659 8.61 22.01 11.25
C GLY A 659 9.82 21.17 11.61
N GLU A 660 10.87 21.77 12.23
CA GLU A 660 12.10 21.05 12.57
C GLU A 660 12.07 20.40 13.96
N THR A 661 11.18 20.88 14.85
CA THR A 661 11.05 20.36 16.21
C THR A 661 9.61 19.91 16.51
N ALA A 662 9.44 18.72 17.08
CA ALA A 662 8.18 18.24 17.64
C ALA A 662 8.25 18.17 19.16
N VAL A 663 7.13 18.41 19.85
CA VAL A 663 6.97 18.17 21.27
C VAL A 663 5.78 17.27 21.48
N SER A 664 6.00 16.11 22.13
CA SER A 664 4.93 15.17 22.46
C SER A 664 4.72 15.04 23.97
N GLY A 665 3.47 14.83 24.36
CA GLY A 665 3.04 14.63 25.74
C GLY A 665 2.35 13.29 25.96
N SER A 666 2.66 12.61 27.08
CA SER A 666 2.14 11.27 27.35
C SER A 666 1.58 11.10 28.76
N VAL A 667 0.73 10.09 28.89
CA VAL A 667 0.23 9.58 30.17
C VAL A 667 1.38 9.10 31.10
N ASP A 668 2.56 8.81 30.56
CA ASP A 668 3.74 8.47 31.35
C ASP A 668 4.30 9.65 32.14
N GLY A 669 3.77 10.86 31.96
CA GLY A 669 4.13 12.10 32.67
C GLY A 669 5.35 12.82 32.09
N THR A 670 5.80 12.42 30.90
CA THR A 670 6.92 13.03 30.19
C THR A 670 6.47 13.89 28.99
N LEU A 671 7.24 14.97 28.76
CA LEU A 671 7.30 15.66 27.48
C LEU A 671 8.60 15.23 26.79
N GLN A 672 8.51 14.86 25.55
CA GLN A 672 9.68 14.54 24.72
C GLN A 672 9.81 15.59 23.62
N ILE A 673 11.00 16.13 23.46
CA ILE A 673 11.35 17.14 22.45
C ILE A 673 12.24 16.45 21.41
N TRP A 674 11.84 16.51 20.15
CA TRP A 674 12.43 15.80 19.03
C TRP A 674 12.93 16.77 17.97
N GLU A 675 14.10 16.53 17.43
CA GLU A 675 14.53 17.13 16.19
C GLU A 675 14.07 16.24 15.03
N ILE A 676 13.22 16.78 14.14
CA ILE A 676 12.68 16.06 12.96
C ILE A 676 13.67 16.16 11.82
N SER A 677 14.89 15.69 11.98
CA SER A 677 15.88 15.59 10.92
C SER A 677 15.74 14.29 10.12
N SER A 678 16.64 14.04 9.16
CA SER A 678 16.69 12.77 8.43
C SER A 678 16.97 11.55 9.34
N GLU A 679 17.58 11.78 10.50
CA GLU A 679 17.76 10.79 11.56
C GLU A 679 17.24 11.44 12.86
N PRO A 680 15.98 11.20 13.24
CA PRO A 680 15.36 11.84 14.38
C PRO A 680 16.05 11.42 15.68
N GLU A 681 16.50 12.41 16.44
CA GLU A 681 17.09 12.20 17.75
C GLU A 681 16.25 12.86 18.84
N ILE A 682 16.14 12.20 20.00
CA ILE A 682 15.57 12.83 21.20
C ILE A 682 16.52 13.94 21.63
N HIS A 683 16.04 15.18 21.60
CA HIS A 683 16.81 16.31 22.11
C HIS A 683 16.75 16.38 23.65
N ASP A 684 15.55 16.29 24.22
CA ASP A 684 15.32 16.36 25.66
C ASP A 684 14.08 15.59 26.13
N VAL A 685 14.14 14.99 27.31
CA VAL A 685 13.00 14.38 28.02
C VAL A 685 12.74 15.13 29.32
N LEU A 686 11.60 15.83 29.37
CA LEU A 686 11.22 16.64 30.53
C LEU A 686 10.23 15.90 31.41
N GLN A 687 10.51 15.81 32.70
CA GLN A 687 9.54 15.37 33.70
C GLN A 687 8.59 16.52 34.02
N ALA A 688 7.36 16.46 33.55
CA ALA A 688 6.44 17.60 33.62
C ALA A 688 5.97 17.93 35.03
N GLN A 689 5.99 16.96 35.96
CA GLN A 689 5.43 17.10 37.32
C GLN A 689 3.95 17.59 37.27
N LEU A 690 3.18 17.08 36.31
CA LEU A 690 1.75 17.35 36.14
C LEU A 690 0.91 16.07 36.29
N GLY A 691 1.52 14.96 36.69
CA GLY A 691 0.93 13.65 36.59
C GLY A 691 0.87 13.23 35.11
N GLN A 692 -0.25 12.71 34.66
CA GLN A 692 -0.49 12.39 33.26
C GLN A 692 -0.61 13.67 32.43
N ILE A 693 -0.01 13.69 31.25
CA ILE A 693 -0.15 14.80 30.28
C ILE A 693 -1.18 14.41 29.23
N TYR A 694 -2.09 15.34 28.93
CA TYR A 694 -3.18 15.12 27.98
C TYR A 694 -3.13 16.06 26.78
N CYS A 695 -2.47 17.20 26.88
CA CYS A 695 -2.36 18.17 25.79
C CYS A 695 -1.04 18.93 25.85
N VAL A 696 -0.55 19.34 24.69
CA VAL A 696 0.62 20.20 24.51
C VAL A 696 0.32 21.26 23.49
N ALA A 697 0.94 22.42 23.58
CA ALA A 697 0.86 23.49 22.58
C ALA A 697 2.17 24.27 22.55
N ILE A 698 2.65 24.63 21.35
CA ILE A 698 3.83 25.47 21.14
C ILE A 698 3.37 26.89 20.81
N SER A 699 4.00 27.90 21.39
CA SER A 699 3.70 29.30 21.06
C SER A 699 4.11 29.63 19.62
N PRO A 700 3.38 30.51 18.91
CA PRO A 700 3.68 30.84 17.50
C PRO A 700 5.05 31.45 17.23
N ASP A 701 5.78 31.87 18.29
CA ASP A 701 7.15 32.36 18.19
C ASP A 701 8.23 31.30 18.48
N ASP A 702 7.82 30.02 18.61
CA ASP A 702 8.67 28.85 18.88
C ASP A 702 9.52 28.97 20.15
N ARG A 703 8.99 29.65 21.18
CA ARG A 703 9.74 29.90 22.42
C ARG A 703 9.21 29.18 23.64
N ILE A 704 7.91 28.99 23.69
CA ILE A 704 7.23 28.46 24.86
C ILE A 704 6.48 27.17 24.43
N VAL A 705 6.63 26.12 25.20
CA VAL A 705 5.73 24.98 25.17
C VAL A 705 4.87 24.98 26.42
N ALA A 706 3.58 24.82 26.27
CA ALA A 706 2.62 24.62 27.35
C ALA A 706 2.20 23.14 27.35
N ALA A 707 2.10 22.55 28.54
CA ALA A 707 1.49 21.24 28.72
C ALA A 707 0.40 21.29 29.77
N GLY A 708 -0.72 20.64 29.45
CA GLY A 708 -1.86 20.43 30.32
C GLY A 708 -1.93 18.99 30.82
N GLY A 709 -2.28 18.82 32.08
CA GLY A 709 -2.32 17.49 32.67
C GLY A 709 -3.20 17.40 33.89
N GLN A 710 -2.98 16.34 34.67
CA GLN A 710 -3.79 16.01 35.82
C GLN A 710 -3.70 17.09 36.94
N GLU A 711 -2.55 17.81 37.07
CA GLU A 711 -2.31 18.80 38.13
C GLU A 711 -2.29 20.23 37.58
N GLY A 712 -2.88 20.52 36.43
CA GLY A 712 -2.99 21.85 35.82
C GLY A 712 -2.12 22.04 34.57
N ILE A 713 -1.64 23.28 34.35
CA ILE A 713 -0.87 23.66 33.16
C ILE A 713 0.53 24.11 33.61
N ARG A 714 1.56 23.75 32.87
CA ARG A 714 2.91 24.24 33.04
C ARG A 714 3.52 24.70 31.72
N LEU A 715 4.39 25.72 31.79
CA LEU A 715 5.07 26.28 30.62
C LEU A 715 6.57 26.10 30.75
N TRP A 716 7.25 25.89 29.61
CA TRP A 716 8.70 25.79 29.49
C TRP A 716 9.22 26.71 28.39
N ASP A 717 10.46 27.21 28.57
CA ASP A 717 11.27 27.78 27.49
C ASP A 717 11.74 26.62 26.59
N LEU A 718 11.22 26.52 25.37
CA LEU A 718 11.49 25.39 24.47
C LEU A 718 12.98 25.22 24.16
N ARG A 719 13.72 26.34 24.01
CA ARG A 719 15.15 26.31 23.65
C ARG A 719 16.07 25.91 24.79
N LYS A 720 15.66 26.12 26.04
CA LYS A 720 16.45 25.83 27.24
C LYS A 720 15.97 24.57 27.93
N ALA A 721 14.84 24.06 27.58
CA ALA A 721 14.16 22.97 28.27
C ALA A 721 13.94 23.26 29.78
N GLU A 722 13.75 24.55 30.16
CA GLU A 722 13.59 25.02 31.54
C GLU A 722 12.15 25.44 31.80
N SER A 723 11.61 25.02 32.95
CA SER A 723 10.25 25.42 33.36
C SER A 723 10.15 26.92 33.67
N LEU A 724 9.12 27.57 33.15
CA LEU A 724 8.81 28.98 33.32
C LEU A 724 7.92 29.21 34.53
N GLY A 725 8.36 28.85 35.73
CA GLY A 725 7.66 29.09 36.97
C GLY A 725 6.85 27.92 37.52
N THR A 726 5.80 28.21 38.33
CA THR A 726 4.93 27.18 38.90
C THR A 726 3.78 26.84 37.97
N ALA A 727 3.21 25.62 38.15
CA ALA A 727 2.01 25.23 37.40
C ALA A 727 0.83 26.17 37.69
N LEU A 728 -0.03 26.37 36.68
CA LEU A 728 -1.31 27.06 36.76
C LEU A 728 -2.37 26.04 37.19
N THR A 729 -2.90 26.16 38.40
CA THR A 729 -3.72 25.10 39.03
C THR A 729 -5.14 25.58 39.35
N GLU A 730 -5.72 26.46 38.51
CA GLU A 730 -7.08 26.99 38.76
C GLU A 730 -8.19 26.07 38.24
N HIS A 731 -7.88 25.14 37.30
CA HIS A 731 -8.81 24.06 36.95
C HIS A 731 -8.97 23.08 38.11
N GLU A 732 -10.22 22.67 38.38
CA GLU A 732 -10.53 21.72 39.46
C GLU A 732 -10.33 20.26 39.08
N GLU A 733 -10.29 19.98 37.77
CA GLU A 733 -10.12 18.64 37.13
C GLU A 733 -9.01 18.73 36.07
N PRO A 734 -8.54 17.61 35.50
CA PRO A 734 -7.49 17.62 34.48
C PRO A 734 -7.75 18.53 33.28
N VAL A 735 -6.70 19.18 32.80
CA VAL A 735 -6.69 19.98 31.57
C VAL A 735 -6.41 19.07 30.42
N ILE A 736 -7.30 19.06 29.41
CA ILE A 736 -7.27 18.11 28.30
C ILE A 736 -7.19 18.76 26.93
N SER A 737 -7.25 20.09 26.83
CA SER A 737 -7.01 20.83 25.60
C SER A 737 -6.32 22.17 25.87
N LEU A 738 -5.41 22.57 24.99
CA LEU A 738 -4.64 23.81 25.04
C LEU A 738 -4.50 24.37 23.63
N ASP A 739 -4.56 25.71 23.51
CA ASP A 739 -4.17 26.38 22.26
C ASP A 739 -3.66 27.81 22.56
N PHE A 740 -2.65 28.25 21.83
CA PHE A 740 -2.14 29.61 21.88
C PHE A 740 -2.88 30.52 20.89
N SER A 741 -3.14 31.76 21.29
CA SER A 741 -3.57 32.76 20.32
C SER A 741 -2.51 32.97 19.24
N PRO A 742 -2.88 33.31 17.97
CA PRO A 742 -1.93 33.46 16.88
C PRO A 742 -0.85 34.54 17.11
N ASP A 743 -1.10 35.49 18.02
CA ASP A 743 -0.14 36.52 18.42
C ASP A 743 0.75 36.09 19.63
N GLY A 744 0.50 34.88 20.16
CA GLY A 744 1.24 34.30 21.29
C GLY A 744 1.00 34.96 22.63
N THR A 745 0.04 35.90 22.73
CA THR A 745 -0.20 36.66 23.98
C THR A 745 -1.14 35.97 24.95
N MET A 746 -2.02 35.11 24.45
CA MET A 746 -3.00 34.35 25.21
C MET A 746 -2.79 32.86 25.03
N LEU A 747 -3.11 32.11 26.11
CA LEU A 747 -3.27 30.65 26.07
C LEU A 747 -4.69 30.33 26.51
N ALA A 748 -5.42 29.52 25.75
CA ALA A 748 -6.69 28.96 26.14
C ALA A 748 -6.52 27.56 26.69
N SER A 749 -7.32 27.19 27.69
CA SER A 749 -7.31 25.83 28.25
C SER A 749 -8.73 25.30 28.45
N GLY A 750 -8.95 24.04 28.14
CA GLY A 750 -10.18 23.30 28.37
C GLY A 750 -10.00 22.16 29.33
N GLY A 751 -10.89 22.03 30.29
CA GLY A 751 -10.77 21.05 31.37
C GLY A 751 -11.88 20.00 31.39
N MET A 752 -11.63 18.92 32.13
CA MET A 752 -12.68 17.96 32.51
C MET A 752 -13.72 18.55 33.46
N ASP A 753 -13.39 19.69 34.10
CA ASP A 753 -14.28 20.49 34.93
C ASP A 753 -15.36 21.29 34.16
N SER A 754 -15.42 21.09 32.84
CA SER A 754 -16.33 21.77 31.93
C SER A 754 -16.09 23.29 31.87
N GLN A 755 -14.89 23.74 32.09
CA GLN A 755 -14.52 25.16 32.02
C GLN A 755 -13.51 25.39 30.90
N VAL A 756 -13.60 26.56 30.27
CA VAL A 756 -12.59 27.12 29.40
C VAL A 756 -11.99 28.33 30.12
N MET A 757 -10.70 28.39 30.26
CA MET A 757 -9.96 29.50 30.84
C MET A 757 -9.01 30.13 29.85
N ILE A 758 -8.84 31.44 29.92
CA ILE A 758 -7.87 32.19 29.11
C ILE A 758 -6.80 32.75 30.03
N TRP A 759 -5.56 32.59 29.66
CA TRP A 759 -4.38 32.98 30.40
C TRP A 759 -3.56 34.00 29.60
N ASP A 760 -3.09 35.03 30.26
CA ASP A 760 -2.06 35.93 29.77
C ASP A 760 -0.68 35.24 29.90
N VAL A 761 -0.04 35.05 28.77
CA VAL A 761 1.20 34.25 28.67
C VAL A 761 2.38 34.88 29.41
N GLU A 762 2.52 36.24 29.37
CA GLU A 762 3.59 36.96 29.99
C GLU A 762 3.49 36.97 31.53
N SER A 763 2.31 37.34 32.05
CA SER A 763 2.06 37.37 33.50
C SER A 763 1.73 36.01 34.10
N ARG A 764 1.30 35.05 33.27
CA ARG A 764 0.86 33.71 33.70
C ARG A 764 -0.33 33.78 34.65
N GLN A 765 -1.23 34.71 34.43
CA GLN A 765 -2.46 34.88 35.19
C GLN A 765 -3.69 34.71 34.34
N ARG A 766 -4.75 34.20 34.96
CA ARG A 766 -6.03 34.05 34.26
C ARG A 766 -6.63 35.41 33.89
N MET A 767 -7.12 35.51 32.66
CA MET A 767 -7.74 36.69 32.11
C MET A 767 -9.28 36.63 32.26
N GLY A 768 -9.82 37.23 33.33
CA GLY A 768 -11.24 37.28 33.58
C GLY A 768 -11.81 36.02 34.25
N GLU A 769 -13.17 35.90 34.25
CA GLU A 769 -13.84 34.72 34.79
C GLU A 769 -13.77 33.54 33.80
N PRO A 770 -13.80 32.25 34.28
CA PRO A 770 -13.93 31.10 33.39
C PRO A 770 -15.16 31.19 32.50
N LEU A 771 -15.03 30.66 31.26
CA LEU A 771 -16.15 30.52 30.35
C LEU A 771 -16.85 29.20 30.69
N THR A 772 -18.04 29.29 31.34
CA THR A 772 -18.74 28.17 32.00
C THR A 772 -19.93 27.63 31.25
N ASP A 773 -20.14 28.09 30.02
CA ASP A 773 -21.36 27.75 29.25
C ASP A 773 -21.28 26.35 28.61
N THR A 774 -20.13 25.66 28.71
CA THR A 774 -19.98 24.28 28.33
C THR A 774 -20.58 23.35 29.39
N HIS A 775 -21.38 22.39 28.98
CA HIS A 775 -22.13 21.52 29.89
C HIS A 775 -21.46 20.17 30.15
N SER A 776 -20.24 19.97 29.61
CA SER A 776 -19.45 18.74 29.73
C SER A 776 -17.95 19.03 29.57
N ILE A 777 -17.13 17.98 29.66
CA ILE A 777 -15.71 18.09 29.37
C ILE A 777 -15.45 18.83 28.05
N VAL A 778 -14.35 19.55 27.96
CA VAL A 778 -13.91 20.29 26.78
C VAL A 778 -12.75 19.52 26.13
N PRO A 779 -13.07 18.53 25.26
CA PRO A 779 -12.01 17.67 24.68
C PRO A 779 -11.10 18.40 23.72
N ASP A 780 -11.59 19.50 23.11
CA ASP A 780 -10.77 20.30 22.22
C ASP A 780 -11.27 21.74 22.13
N LEU A 781 -10.32 22.65 21.86
CA LEU A 781 -10.54 24.08 21.64
C LEU A 781 -9.51 24.63 20.66
N ALA A 782 -9.90 25.67 19.91
CA ALA A 782 -9.02 26.31 18.95
C ALA A 782 -9.29 27.82 18.81
N PHE A 783 -8.23 28.61 18.66
CA PHE A 783 -8.35 30.00 18.21
C PHE A 783 -8.55 30.08 16.69
N SER A 784 -9.35 31.02 16.24
CA SER A 784 -9.35 31.37 14.80
C SER A 784 -7.98 31.93 14.40
N PRO A 785 -7.55 31.76 13.11
CA PRO A 785 -6.24 32.20 12.65
C PRO A 785 -5.98 33.72 12.81
N ASP A 786 -7.04 34.53 12.95
CA ASP A 786 -6.93 35.96 13.25
C ASP A 786 -7.02 36.29 14.76
N GLY A 787 -7.20 35.29 15.61
CA GLY A 787 -7.26 35.41 17.07
C GLY A 787 -8.56 36.04 17.59
N SER A 788 -9.54 36.33 16.74
CA SER A 788 -10.78 37.04 17.14
C SER A 788 -11.83 36.13 17.77
N ILE A 789 -11.80 34.83 17.47
CA ILE A 789 -12.78 33.85 17.92
C ILE A 789 -12.06 32.69 18.60
N LEU A 790 -12.62 32.24 19.74
CA LEU A 790 -12.26 30.97 20.36
C LEU A 790 -13.42 29.99 20.15
N ALA A 791 -13.14 28.83 19.58
CA ALA A 791 -14.10 27.73 19.48
C ALA A 791 -13.75 26.65 20.51
N ALA A 792 -14.74 26.05 21.14
CA ALA A 792 -14.57 24.84 21.95
C ALA A 792 -15.69 23.85 21.62
N VAL A 793 -15.38 22.58 21.70
CA VAL A 793 -16.31 21.50 21.39
C VAL A 793 -16.56 20.61 22.59
N GLY A 794 -17.70 19.94 22.57
CA GLY A 794 -18.07 19.03 23.66
C GLY A 794 -19.49 18.49 23.51
N CYS A 795 -20.14 18.22 24.63
CA CYS A 795 -21.45 17.60 24.72
C CYS A 795 -22.44 18.45 25.49
N SER A 796 -23.63 18.70 24.96
CA SER A 796 -24.66 19.52 25.63
C SER A 796 -25.32 18.87 26.84
N LYS A 797 -25.32 17.53 26.91
CA LYS A 797 -25.86 16.75 28.04
C LYS A 797 -25.09 15.44 28.16
N SER A 798 -24.40 15.30 29.24
CA SER A 798 -23.72 14.06 29.62
C SER A 798 -24.42 13.41 30.82
N ASN A 799 -24.95 12.20 30.63
CA ASN A 799 -25.28 11.28 31.72
C ASN A 799 -24.13 10.32 31.91
N TYR A 800 -23.09 10.63 32.63
CA TYR A 800 -21.93 9.77 32.99
C TYR A 800 -21.53 8.61 32.02
N LYS A 801 -22.34 8.31 31.04
CA LYS A 801 -22.20 7.17 30.14
C LYS A 801 -22.50 7.46 28.65
N TYR A 802 -23.27 8.49 28.30
CA TYR A 802 -23.64 8.79 26.90
C TYR A 802 -23.79 10.30 26.69
N CYS A 803 -23.21 10.81 25.62
CA CYS A 803 -23.49 12.13 25.08
C CYS A 803 -24.78 12.07 24.24
N GLU A 804 -25.76 12.91 24.57
CA GLU A 804 -27.00 12.98 23.81
C GLU A 804 -26.88 13.86 22.54
N ARG A 805 -25.90 14.81 22.52
CA ARG A 805 -25.75 15.76 21.43
C ARG A 805 -24.40 16.50 21.54
N GLY A 806 -23.62 16.52 20.48
CA GLY A 806 -22.40 17.32 20.37
C GLY A 806 -22.72 18.80 20.08
N GLU A 807 -22.05 19.71 20.77
CA GLU A 807 -22.20 21.17 20.61
C GLU A 807 -20.84 21.83 20.33
N ILE A 808 -20.90 22.93 19.55
CA ILE A 808 -19.77 23.83 19.33
C ILE A 808 -20.12 25.13 20.07
N HIS A 809 -19.18 25.68 20.84
CA HIS A 809 -19.26 26.94 21.52
C HIS A 809 -18.27 27.93 20.88
N PHE A 810 -18.76 29.12 20.55
CA PHE A 810 -17.92 30.20 20.01
C PHE A 810 -17.97 31.39 20.95
N TRP A 811 -16.82 31.97 21.24
CA TRP A 811 -16.68 33.24 21.95
C TRP A 811 -15.98 34.27 21.08
N ASP A 812 -16.60 35.42 20.86
CA ASP A 812 -15.96 36.58 20.22
C ASP A 812 -15.11 37.33 21.26
N LEU A 813 -13.81 37.23 21.08
CA LEU A 813 -12.82 37.82 21.99
C LEU A 813 -12.55 39.31 21.67
N ALA A 814 -12.87 39.76 20.46
CA ALA A 814 -12.69 41.14 20.01
C ALA A 814 -13.78 42.09 20.55
N SER A 815 -14.95 41.57 20.85
CA SER A 815 -16.15 42.40 21.26
C SER A 815 -16.07 42.91 22.69
N GLY A 816 -15.14 42.52 23.50
CA GLY A 816 -15.01 42.90 24.92
C GLY A 816 -16.11 42.39 25.87
N ASP A 817 -17.27 42.08 25.37
CA ASP A 817 -18.37 41.45 26.11
C ASP A 817 -18.37 39.92 26.04
N ARG A 818 -17.42 39.34 25.30
CA ARG A 818 -17.31 37.89 25.06
C ARG A 818 -18.64 37.26 24.66
N ASP A 819 -19.26 37.79 23.59
CA ASP A 819 -20.49 37.25 23.05
C ASP A 819 -20.35 35.76 22.80
N HIS A 820 -21.22 34.96 23.43
CA HIS A 820 -21.22 33.50 23.36
C HIS A 820 -22.32 32.99 22.43
N ARG A 821 -21.95 32.05 21.57
CA ARG A 821 -22.90 31.36 20.70
C ARG A 821 -22.64 29.85 20.76
N SER A 822 -23.68 29.05 21.06
CA SER A 822 -23.57 27.58 20.95
C SER A 822 -24.39 27.05 19.77
N ILE A 823 -23.86 26.02 19.14
CA ILE A 823 -24.49 25.38 17.96
C ILE A 823 -24.57 23.87 18.21
N PRO A 824 -25.75 23.28 18.11
CA PRO A 824 -25.90 21.84 18.09
C PRO A 824 -25.36 21.26 16.77
N ALA A 825 -24.33 20.44 16.84
CA ALA A 825 -23.56 20.07 15.68
C ALA A 825 -23.63 18.58 15.31
N HIS A 826 -23.51 17.70 16.28
CA HIS A 826 -23.42 16.25 16.04
C HIS A 826 -24.40 15.45 16.89
N ALA A 827 -24.67 14.19 16.49
CA ALA A 827 -25.55 13.28 17.23
C ALA A 827 -24.86 12.67 18.47
N HIS A 828 -23.51 12.75 18.56
CA HIS A 828 -22.69 12.27 19.67
C HIS A 828 -21.61 13.29 20.03
N ASN A 829 -20.74 12.91 20.99
CA ASN A 829 -19.64 13.77 21.45
C ASN A 829 -18.77 14.22 20.26
N ILE A 830 -18.36 15.48 20.27
CA ILE A 830 -17.35 16.02 19.36
C ILE A 830 -16.03 15.90 20.09
N TRP A 831 -15.03 15.31 19.44
CA TRP A 831 -13.71 15.08 20.03
C TRP A 831 -12.70 16.15 19.64
N THR A 832 -12.82 16.71 18.45
CA THR A 832 -11.86 17.67 17.92
C THR A 832 -12.51 18.68 16.99
N ALA A 833 -11.91 19.85 16.89
CA ALA A 833 -12.30 20.94 16.02
C ALA A 833 -11.07 21.65 15.46
N ALA A 834 -11.04 21.93 14.17
CA ALA A 834 -9.97 22.64 13.51
C ALA A 834 -10.53 23.75 12.62
N PHE A 835 -9.95 24.97 12.73
CA PHE A 835 -10.25 26.05 11.80
C PHE A 835 -9.58 25.83 10.44
N SER A 836 -10.26 26.20 9.37
CA SER A 836 -9.61 26.36 8.08
C SER A 836 -8.53 27.45 8.15
N PRO A 837 -7.44 27.39 7.36
CA PRO A 837 -6.37 28.40 7.42
C PRO A 837 -6.83 29.83 7.11
N ASP A 838 -7.94 29.98 6.39
CA ASP A 838 -8.55 31.30 6.11
C ASP A 838 -9.55 31.75 7.20
N GLY A 839 -9.77 30.94 8.22
CA GLY A 839 -10.62 31.22 9.39
C GLY A 839 -12.12 31.24 9.10
N LYS A 840 -12.59 30.87 7.90
CA LYS A 840 -14.01 30.97 7.55
C LYS A 840 -14.81 29.74 7.88
N GLU A 841 -14.16 28.59 7.95
CA GLU A 841 -14.78 27.31 8.22
C GLU A 841 -14.20 26.68 9.49
N LEU A 842 -15.02 25.97 10.24
CA LEU A 842 -14.60 25.09 11.32
C LEU A 842 -14.96 23.65 10.93
N ALA A 843 -13.98 22.76 10.89
CA ALA A 843 -14.22 21.32 10.79
C ALA A 843 -14.40 20.74 12.19
N THR A 844 -15.33 19.82 12.37
CA THR A 844 -15.55 19.10 13.63
C THR A 844 -15.67 17.62 13.38
N ALA A 845 -15.10 16.81 14.25
CA ALA A 845 -15.18 15.36 14.18
C ALA A 845 -15.79 14.74 15.43
N SER A 846 -16.56 13.67 15.23
CA SER A 846 -17.44 13.15 16.28
C SER A 846 -17.40 11.62 16.38
N ALA A 847 -17.81 11.16 17.56
CA ALA A 847 -18.14 9.76 17.81
C ALA A 847 -19.32 9.26 16.94
N ASP A 848 -20.06 10.16 16.26
CA ASP A 848 -21.11 9.79 15.29
C ASP A 848 -20.52 9.35 13.93
N LYS A 849 -19.20 9.29 13.81
CA LYS A 849 -18.43 8.85 12.63
C LYS A 849 -18.61 9.78 11.42
N THR A 850 -18.78 11.06 11.69
CA THR A 850 -18.85 12.09 10.64
C THR A 850 -17.89 13.24 10.96
N VAL A 851 -17.36 13.85 9.90
CA VAL A 851 -16.71 15.17 9.94
C VAL A 851 -17.68 16.14 9.31
N ARG A 852 -17.94 17.28 9.98
CA ARG A 852 -18.82 18.32 9.47
C ARG A 852 -18.10 19.66 9.42
N PHE A 853 -18.53 20.49 8.49
CA PHE A 853 -17.98 21.82 8.27
C PHE A 853 -19.02 22.88 8.63
N TRP A 854 -18.57 23.93 9.26
CA TRP A 854 -19.40 25.01 9.78
C TRP A 854 -18.88 26.35 9.31
N ASP A 855 -19.74 27.18 8.76
CA ASP A 855 -19.46 28.59 8.49
C ASP A 855 -19.32 29.36 9.81
N VAL A 856 -18.14 29.90 10.06
CA VAL A 856 -17.81 30.51 11.36
C VAL A 856 -18.65 31.77 11.64
N GLU A 857 -18.98 32.57 10.61
CA GLU A 857 -19.75 33.78 10.77
C GLU A 857 -21.24 33.48 11.08
N THR A 858 -21.84 32.56 10.34
CA THR A 858 -23.27 32.27 10.43
C THR A 858 -23.62 31.14 11.39
N GLY A 859 -22.67 30.23 11.65
CA GLY A 859 -22.88 29.00 12.41
C GLY A 859 -23.69 27.94 11.68
N GLN A 860 -23.84 28.05 10.38
CA GLN A 860 -24.57 27.08 9.57
C GLN A 860 -23.64 25.98 9.06
N GLN A 861 -24.17 24.75 8.99
CA GLN A 861 -23.41 23.63 8.41
C GLN A 861 -23.19 23.85 6.91
N ILE A 862 -21.97 23.63 6.44
CA ILE A 862 -21.59 23.71 5.03
C ILE A 862 -21.66 22.29 4.45
N GLY A 863 -22.51 22.10 3.44
CA GLY A 863 -22.63 20.79 2.77
C GLY A 863 -23.17 19.66 3.64
N GLU A 864 -22.95 18.41 3.21
CA GLU A 864 -23.42 17.22 3.95
C GLU A 864 -22.37 16.70 4.94
N GLY A 865 -21.12 17.19 4.87
CA GLY A 865 -19.97 16.69 5.63
C GLY A 865 -19.35 15.43 5.02
N LEU A 866 -18.25 14.98 5.60
CA LEU A 866 -17.57 13.76 5.19
C LEU A 866 -18.12 12.58 5.98
N GLY A 867 -18.49 11.52 5.29
CA GLY A 867 -19.04 10.30 5.87
C GLY A 867 -18.33 9.05 5.36
N GLY A 868 -18.79 7.87 5.78
CA GLY A 868 -18.22 6.58 5.38
C GLY A 868 -17.15 6.04 6.31
N PHE A 869 -16.90 6.72 7.42
CA PHE A 869 -15.97 6.25 8.45
C PHE A 869 -16.50 5.00 9.16
N LYS A 870 -15.63 4.02 9.37
CA LYS A 870 -15.98 2.79 10.10
C LYS A 870 -15.94 2.96 11.61
N SER A 871 -15.13 3.90 12.10
CA SER A 871 -14.84 4.15 13.50
C SER A 871 -15.12 5.60 13.91
N MET A 872 -15.07 5.89 15.23
CA MET A 872 -15.12 7.26 15.76
C MET A 872 -13.89 8.02 15.28
N ILE A 873 -14.06 9.31 15.00
CA ILE A 873 -12.96 10.19 14.60
C ILE A 873 -12.56 11.00 15.83
N LEU A 874 -11.28 10.99 16.15
CA LEU A 874 -10.72 11.56 17.37
C LEU A 874 -9.87 12.81 17.12
N SER A 875 -9.27 12.92 15.95
CA SER A 875 -8.38 14.03 15.60
C SER A 875 -8.57 14.53 14.18
N LEU A 876 -8.31 15.81 13.97
CA LEU A 876 -8.36 16.51 12.69
C LEU A 876 -7.18 17.46 12.56
N GLY A 877 -6.64 17.59 11.34
CA GLY A 877 -5.66 18.61 11.01
C GLY A 877 -5.84 19.11 9.58
N TYR A 878 -5.87 20.42 9.37
CA TYR A 878 -5.85 21.04 8.04
C TYR A 878 -4.41 21.17 7.53
N SER A 879 -4.21 20.92 6.24
CA SER A 879 -2.98 21.37 5.57
C SER A 879 -2.93 22.91 5.54
N PRO A 880 -1.75 23.53 5.59
CA PRO A 880 -1.62 25.00 5.65
C PRO A 880 -2.26 25.73 4.47
N ASP A 881 -2.35 25.10 3.31
CA ASP A 881 -3.01 25.64 2.12
C ASP A 881 -4.54 25.40 2.11
N GLY A 882 -5.07 24.68 3.10
CA GLY A 882 -6.48 24.33 3.23
C GLY A 882 -7.01 23.32 2.21
N SER A 883 -6.16 22.70 1.40
CA SER A 883 -6.58 21.79 0.35
C SER A 883 -6.82 20.36 0.85
N VAL A 884 -6.15 19.97 1.92
CA VAL A 884 -6.19 18.63 2.52
C VAL A 884 -6.64 18.71 3.97
N LEU A 885 -7.48 17.78 4.39
CA LEU A 885 -7.83 17.53 5.79
C LEU A 885 -7.35 16.12 6.16
N ALA A 886 -6.58 15.99 7.23
CA ALA A 886 -6.25 14.70 7.85
C ALA A 886 -7.26 14.39 8.95
N SER A 887 -7.66 13.13 9.07
CA SER A 887 -8.56 12.65 10.14
C SER A 887 -8.02 11.36 10.74
N GLY A 888 -7.89 11.30 12.07
CA GLY A 888 -7.45 10.13 12.82
C GLY A 888 -8.62 9.44 13.54
N ASP A 889 -8.64 8.12 13.54
CA ASP A 889 -9.74 7.34 14.10
C ASP A 889 -9.34 6.47 15.29
N HIS A 890 -10.36 5.89 15.98
CA HIS A 890 -10.23 4.97 17.11
C HIS A 890 -9.59 3.61 16.75
N GLN A 891 -9.34 3.30 15.49
CA GLN A 891 -8.73 2.05 15.05
C GLN A 891 -7.27 2.23 14.57
N GLY A 892 -6.70 3.42 14.75
CA GLY A 892 -5.35 3.72 14.32
C GLY A 892 -5.21 4.16 12.86
N ASN A 893 -6.32 4.42 12.16
CA ASN A 893 -6.27 4.84 10.78
C ASN A 893 -6.19 6.37 10.67
N ILE A 894 -5.34 6.86 9.77
CA ILE A 894 -5.30 8.25 9.35
C ILE A 894 -5.80 8.33 7.91
N VAL A 895 -6.81 9.12 7.65
CA VAL A 895 -7.38 9.31 6.31
C VAL A 895 -7.16 10.75 5.86
N LEU A 896 -6.56 10.91 4.68
CA LEU A 896 -6.37 12.21 4.04
C LEU A 896 -7.55 12.49 3.09
N TRP A 897 -8.06 13.72 3.10
CA TRP A 897 -9.21 14.17 2.31
C TRP A 897 -8.85 15.35 1.43
N ASP A 898 -9.16 15.28 0.14
CA ASP A 898 -9.17 16.43 -0.76
C ASP A 898 -10.50 17.20 -0.52
N LEU A 899 -10.39 18.39 0.00
CA LEU A 899 -11.56 19.20 0.37
C LEU A 899 -12.25 19.81 -0.85
N ASP A 900 -11.53 20.11 -1.92
CA ASP A 900 -12.12 20.63 -3.16
C ASP A 900 -13.08 19.61 -3.81
N LYS A 901 -12.76 18.32 -3.69
CA LYS A 901 -13.51 17.23 -4.31
C LYS A 901 -14.34 16.42 -3.33
N GLN A 902 -14.14 16.63 -2.03
CA GLN A 902 -14.75 15.85 -0.94
C GLN A 902 -14.52 14.33 -1.11
N GLN A 903 -13.31 13.95 -1.42
CA GLN A 903 -12.90 12.57 -1.66
C GLN A 903 -11.63 12.23 -0.87
N THR A 904 -11.45 10.95 -0.55
CA THR A 904 -10.24 10.50 0.10
C THR A 904 -9.03 10.66 -0.83
N PHE A 905 -7.92 11.06 -0.23
CA PHE A 905 -6.63 11.22 -0.86
C PHE A 905 -5.77 9.98 -0.61
N GLY A 906 -5.90 8.97 -1.44
CA GLY A 906 -5.22 7.69 -1.26
C GLY A 906 -5.90 6.75 -0.26
N PRO A 907 -5.24 5.65 0.10
CA PRO A 907 -5.70 4.75 1.16
C PRO A 907 -5.46 5.36 2.54
N ALA A 908 -6.09 4.79 3.56
CA ALA A 908 -5.77 5.11 4.94
C ALA A 908 -4.33 4.71 5.28
N LEU A 909 -3.66 5.53 6.08
CA LEU A 909 -2.37 5.23 6.69
C LEU A 909 -2.64 4.45 7.98
N THR A 910 -2.12 3.24 8.11
CA THR A 910 -2.57 2.25 9.11
C THR A 910 -1.46 1.74 10.05
N SER A 911 -0.40 2.51 10.25
CA SER A 911 0.73 2.07 11.07
C SER A 911 0.50 2.17 12.58
N HIS A 912 -0.43 3.02 13.02
CA HIS A 912 -0.86 3.02 14.42
C HIS A 912 -1.75 1.82 14.73
N THR A 913 -1.59 1.27 15.94
CA THR A 913 -2.35 0.09 16.40
C THR A 913 -3.47 0.42 17.38
N ALA A 914 -3.60 1.70 17.76
CA ALA A 914 -4.62 2.22 18.66
C ALA A 914 -5.06 3.63 18.24
N ASP A 915 -5.87 4.28 19.06
CA ASP A 915 -6.46 5.61 18.84
C ASP A 915 -5.44 6.63 18.34
N VAL A 916 -5.72 7.32 17.23
CA VAL A 916 -4.94 8.48 16.77
C VAL A 916 -5.50 9.72 17.45
N ASN A 917 -4.78 10.20 18.47
CA ASN A 917 -5.27 11.26 19.37
C ASN A 917 -5.09 12.65 18.77
N THR A 918 -3.98 12.89 18.07
CA THR A 918 -3.64 14.21 17.50
C THR A 918 -3.00 14.06 16.11
N LEU A 919 -3.24 15.06 15.27
CA LEU A 919 -2.70 15.20 13.93
C LEU A 919 -2.30 16.67 13.70
N VAL A 920 -1.03 16.90 13.36
CA VAL A 920 -0.50 18.25 13.09
C VAL A 920 0.29 18.26 11.78
N PHE A 921 -0.02 19.19 10.86
CA PHE A 921 0.78 19.42 9.67
C PHE A 921 1.93 20.39 9.95
N SER A 922 3.08 20.18 9.32
CA SER A 922 4.12 21.20 9.22
C SER A 922 3.63 22.42 8.41
N GLU A 923 4.18 23.61 8.65
CA GLU A 923 3.74 24.85 7.99
C GLU A 923 3.94 24.81 6.46
N ASP A 924 4.89 24.06 5.96
CA ASP A 924 5.10 23.82 4.53
C ASP A 924 4.14 22.75 3.93
N GLY A 925 3.38 22.04 4.75
CA GLY A 925 2.44 21.00 4.36
C GLY A 925 3.11 19.69 3.87
N HIS A 926 4.42 19.55 4.02
CA HIS A 926 5.16 18.39 3.56
C HIS A 926 5.26 17.26 4.56
N GLN A 927 4.95 17.54 5.83
CA GLN A 927 4.94 16.54 6.89
C GLN A 927 3.61 16.57 7.65
N LEU A 928 3.20 15.41 8.13
CA LEU A 928 2.10 15.24 9.07
C LEU A 928 2.68 14.49 10.27
N VAL A 929 2.45 14.98 11.49
CA VAL A 929 2.84 14.28 12.70
C VAL A 929 1.59 13.77 13.41
N SER A 930 1.67 12.56 13.93
CA SER A 930 0.56 11.91 14.64
C SER A 930 1.02 11.36 15.99
N ALA A 931 0.20 11.54 17.02
CA ALA A 931 0.38 10.88 18.32
C ALA A 931 -0.74 9.88 18.56
N SER A 932 -0.43 8.74 19.17
CA SER A 932 -1.39 7.65 19.36
C SER A 932 -1.37 7.04 20.76
N HIS A 933 -2.51 6.42 21.08
CA HIS A 933 -2.68 5.63 22.31
C HIS A 933 -1.76 4.38 22.34
N ASP A 934 -1.15 3.99 21.21
CA ASP A 934 -0.13 2.95 21.12
C ASP A 934 1.24 3.40 21.69
N GLY A 935 1.37 4.64 22.14
CA GLY A 935 2.59 5.22 22.70
C GLY A 935 3.54 5.79 21.66
N ARG A 936 3.27 5.60 20.35
CA ARG A 936 4.14 6.07 19.26
C ARG A 936 3.76 7.46 18.79
N VAL A 937 4.78 8.22 18.41
CA VAL A 937 4.66 9.46 17.63
C VAL A 937 5.30 9.23 16.28
N LEU A 938 4.53 9.39 15.20
CA LEU A 938 4.96 9.11 13.82
C LEU A 938 5.00 10.41 13.01
N VAL A 939 6.03 10.56 12.19
CA VAL A 939 6.12 11.59 11.14
C VAL A 939 5.86 10.94 9.79
N TRP A 940 4.91 11.48 9.06
CA TRP A 940 4.53 11.07 7.71
C TRP A 940 5.06 12.07 6.69
N ASP A 941 5.89 11.63 5.78
CA ASP A 941 6.38 12.47 4.68
C ASP A 941 5.32 12.52 3.57
N LEU A 942 4.77 13.70 3.33
CA LEU A 942 3.75 13.96 2.32
C LEU A 942 4.31 14.70 1.09
N SER A 943 5.63 14.86 1.01
CA SER A 943 6.32 15.53 -0.09
C SER A 943 6.29 14.69 -1.36
N LEU A 944 5.74 15.26 -2.45
CA LEU A 944 5.64 14.56 -3.74
C LEU A 944 7.02 14.19 -4.31
N GLU A 945 8.04 15.00 -4.10
CA GLU A 945 9.38 14.70 -4.59
C GLU A 945 9.99 13.52 -3.84
N ARG A 946 9.80 13.45 -2.53
CA ARG A 946 10.23 12.30 -1.72
C ARG A 946 9.50 11.03 -2.14
N TRP A 947 8.19 11.11 -2.39
CA TRP A 947 7.41 9.97 -2.88
C TRP A 947 7.93 9.44 -4.22
N LYS A 948 8.34 10.34 -5.13
CA LYS A 948 8.95 9.95 -6.41
C LYS A 948 10.27 9.21 -6.21
N GLU A 949 11.11 9.68 -5.30
CA GLU A 949 12.36 9.02 -4.95
C GLU A 949 12.11 7.62 -4.38
N LEU A 950 11.23 7.53 -3.37
CA LEU A 950 10.85 6.27 -2.73
C LEU A 950 10.23 5.28 -3.72
N ALA A 951 9.39 5.77 -4.63
CA ALA A 951 8.78 4.92 -5.64
C ALA A 951 9.82 4.37 -6.63
N CYS A 952 10.81 5.18 -7.04
CA CYS A 952 11.93 4.70 -7.84
C CYS A 952 12.81 3.69 -7.09
N GLN A 953 13.09 3.96 -5.81
CA GLN A 953 13.85 3.03 -4.95
C GLN A 953 13.12 1.70 -4.81
N ARG A 954 11.83 1.74 -4.56
CA ARG A 954 10.99 0.57 -4.37
C ARG A 954 10.78 -0.21 -5.66
N ALA A 955 10.53 0.47 -6.78
CA ALA A 955 10.39 -0.16 -8.08
C ALA A 955 11.69 -0.83 -8.57
N GLY A 956 12.86 -0.27 -8.24
CA GLY A 956 14.18 -0.84 -8.53
C GLY A 956 14.54 -0.96 -10.01
N ARG A 957 13.71 -0.43 -10.93
CA ARG A 957 13.88 -0.50 -12.39
C ARG A 957 13.23 0.65 -13.12
N ASN A 958 13.39 0.69 -14.42
CA ASN A 958 12.65 1.54 -15.36
C ASN A 958 11.49 0.78 -16.03
N LEU A 959 10.60 1.49 -16.72
CA LEU A 959 9.73 0.90 -17.72
C LEU A 959 10.60 0.31 -18.84
N THR A 960 10.26 -0.86 -19.32
CA THR A 960 10.88 -1.43 -20.52
C THR A 960 10.42 -0.69 -21.77
N GLU A 961 11.18 -0.74 -22.87
CA GLU A 961 10.74 -0.17 -24.15
C GLU A 961 9.36 -0.68 -24.58
N GLN A 962 9.04 -1.94 -24.29
CA GLN A 962 7.75 -2.54 -24.63
C GLN A 962 6.61 -2.02 -23.74
N GLU A 963 6.83 -1.89 -22.43
CA GLU A 963 5.87 -1.27 -21.51
C GLU A 963 5.68 0.20 -21.89
N TRP A 964 6.77 0.93 -22.15
CA TRP A 964 6.70 2.32 -22.61
C TRP A 964 5.85 2.45 -23.88
N ALA A 965 6.14 1.64 -24.90
CA ALA A 965 5.39 1.67 -26.16
C ALA A 965 3.89 1.34 -25.97
N SER A 966 3.55 0.55 -24.95
CA SER A 966 2.16 0.22 -24.61
C SER A 966 1.41 1.40 -23.98
N TYR A 967 2.06 2.14 -23.09
CA TYR A 967 1.45 3.25 -22.35
C TYR A 967 1.67 4.62 -23.02
N PHE A 968 2.72 4.78 -23.82
CA PHE A 968 3.11 6.00 -24.55
C PHE A 968 3.26 5.75 -26.05
N PRO A 969 2.22 5.31 -26.76
CA PRO A 969 2.32 4.93 -28.17
C PRO A 969 2.74 6.10 -29.06
N GLY A 970 3.87 5.95 -29.74
CA GLY A 970 4.43 6.95 -30.66
C GLY A 970 5.30 8.02 -30.03
N GLU A 971 5.65 7.89 -28.75
CA GLU A 971 6.65 8.73 -28.08
C GLU A 971 8.01 8.01 -27.99
N GLU A 972 9.08 8.77 -28.02
CA GLU A 972 10.41 8.22 -27.80
C GLU A 972 10.53 7.72 -26.35
N TYR A 973 11.23 6.63 -26.17
CA TYR A 973 11.48 6.04 -24.86
C TYR A 973 12.20 7.04 -23.93
N GLN A 974 11.71 7.14 -22.70
CA GLN A 974 12.31 7.95 -21.64
C GLN A 974 12.46 7.11 -20.38
N THR A 975 13.52 7.34 -19.63
CA THR A 975 13.75 6.67 -18.35
C THR A 975 12.91 7.32 -17.26
N THR A 976 12.06 6.54 -16.61
CA THR A 976 11.24 6.97 -15.46
C THR A 976 12.11 7.19 -14.23
N CYS A 977 13.01 6.25 -13.96
CA CYS A 977 13.92 6.21 -12.81
C CYS A 977 15.39 6.12 -13.29
N PRO A 978 16.08 7.24 -13.62
CA PRO A 978 17.38 7.23 -14.31
C PRO A 978 18.51 6.48 -13.58
N ALA A 979 18.42 6.31 -12.26
CA ALA A 979 19.43 5.62 -11.45
C ALA A 979 19.33 4.08 -11.55
N TYR A 980 18.25 3.54 -12.13
CA TYR A 980 17.96 2.11 -12.15
C TYR A 980 17.96 1.53 -13.56
N PRO A 981 18.21 0.19 -13.70
CA PRO A 981 18.24 -0.47 -15.00
C PRO A 981 16.84 -0.66 -15.60
N GLU A 982 16.79 -0.95 -16.90
CA GLU A 982 15.60 -1.54 -17.51
C GLU A 982 15.41 -2.97 -17.01
N LYS A 983 14.15 -3.40 -16.83
CA LYS A 983 13.85 -4.80 -16.52
C LYS A 983 14.38 -5.68 -17.67
N PRO A 984 15.20 -6.72 -17.38
CA PRO A 984 15.61 -7.66 -18.41
C PRO A 984 14.39 -8.23 -19.11
N SER A 985 14.36 -8.17 -20.44
CA SER A 985 13.27 -8.77 -21.21
C SER A 985 13.33 -10.29 -21.00
N LEU A 986 12.44 -10.83 -20.17
CA LEU A 986 12.19 -12.28 -20.16
C LEU A 986 11.67 -12.64 -21.55
N LYS A 987 12.48 -13.28 -22.34
CA LYS A 987 12.02 -13.93 -23.57
C LYS A 987 11.12 -15.10 -23.13
N ARG A 988 9.81 -14.85 -23.10
CA ARG A 988 8.79 -15.89 -22.92
C ARG A 988 8.83 -16.92 -24.03
#